data_6a46bfed27dd287ab5eb1792ae9387c0
#
_entry.id   6a46bfed27dd287ab5eb1792ae9387c0
#
_cell.length_a   1.000
_cell.length_b   1.000
_cell.length_c   1.000
_cell.angle_alpha   90.00
_cell.angle_beta   90.00
_cell.angle_gamma   90.00
#
_symmetry.space_group_name_H-M   'P 1'
#
loop_
_entity.id
_entity.type
_entity.pdbx_description
1 polymer ?
#
loop_
_entity_poly.entity_id
_entity_poly.type
_entity_poly.pdbx_seq_one_letter_code
_entity_poly.pdbx_strand_id
1 'polypeptide(L)'
;MRKDLLLGIAVASLFGLSGCSSDDENKTWGASAPDAELTVSLPSDFAWNNDSKIGLYCAQAYDNGTVGVVNKAIAIASGVGTSNAGLANSIKPGEGANKLYAYYPYNEAAGENPAKIKVSIPSLQKQNMLDPTQSTNEYSFFYGVQTATPVDGTPMTANIEMKNLFCVLEFNIGTAAFGVGKQLSEITVSTEEGKLAGDFDVNLTADKVEANGDADASYASANSITLQMEGTAGTLAEAPIKARIAMNPAQLEGKQLKITVKMGNDFWEFTEDGRNYLANKVYSVDLNLTDPPVNLNEKGYSNSYMVNLPNTAYKFDAKVQGNGKATTGITPASIAPKDAFIVWESSSVQNGVIKDVKLSEDGFVTFTTSGSIGGNALIAVTDGVPTEEFPKGTILWSWHIWSTDYDISQDAPVTNAEGTQFYFMRINLGALSVAPDANGYGLKYQWGRKDPFFFDGIPSGGVKTGVVSELMYGWQANVYTPEEGEGDLSLHYSIVFPTAFFKGSYGTSNDWYGVGDGEENRNNNLWGNPENGLGNKSIYDPCPVGYRVPPQAAYNKFSKPTEWKFENNGWNFPTDNGEKIFFTTASSYLTFSTGVMSTGSWSGKTGYYWSSSTNSNTKVNASALRIESSFVNNNQTVKRASGAAVRCIRE
;
A
#
# COMPACT_ATOMS: atom_id res chain seq x y z
N MET A 1 -39.16 50.37 19.86
CA MET A 1 -39.10 51.32 21.03
C MET A 1 -37.62 51.52 21.37
N ARG A 2 -37.28 52.79 21.22
CA ARG A 2 -36.11 53.52 21.81
C ARG A 2 -34.72 52.96 21.49
N LYS A 3 -33.96 53.66 20.69
CA LYS A 3 -33.39 55.03 20.69
C LYS A 3 -31.94 55.05 21.15
N ASP A 4 -31.09 55.41 20.19
CA ASP A 4 -30.07 56.46 20.16
C ASP A 4 -29.06 56.52 21.32
N LEU A 5 -27.77 56.53 20.98
CA LEU A 5 -26.99 57.75 21.18
C LEU A 5 -25.73 57.78 20.32
N LEU A 6 -25.74 58.65 19.27
CA LEU A 6 -24.55 59.22 18.66
C LEU A 6 -23.90 60.17 19.67
N LEU A 7 -22.56 60.07 19.81
CA LEU A 7 -21.80 61.16 20.39
C LEU A 7 -20.66 61.52 19.39
N GLY A 8 -20.93 62.55 18.61
CA GLY A 8 -19.96 63.25 17.81
C GLY A 8 -19.08 64.15 18.69
N ILE A 9 -17.79 64.07 18.51
CA ILE A 9 -16.86 65.08 19.02
C ILE A 9 -16.29 65.85 17.82
N ALA A 10 -16.75 67.09 17.65
CA ALA A 10 -16.13 68.08 16.78
C ALA A 10 -14.86 68.60 17.44
N VAL A 11 -13.72 68.49 16.77
CA VAL A 11 -12.51 69.22 17.15
C VAL A 11 -12.38 70.41 16.24
N ALA A 12 -12.46 71.55 16.84
CA ALA A 12 -12.27 72.84 16.20
C ALA A 12 -10.80 73.05 15.79
N SER A 13 -10.64 73.47 14.54
CA SER A 13 -9.38 73.99 14.01
C SER A 13 -9.05 75.34 14.63
N LEU A 14 -7.94 75.43 15.34
CA LEU A 14 -7.24 76.68 15.58
C LEU A 14 -6.04 76.80 14.63
N PHE A 15 -6.16 77.71 13.69
CA PHE A 15 -4.99 78.23 12.94
C PHE A 15 -4.16 79.14 13.86
N GLY A 16 -2.96 78.68 14.17
CA GLY A 16 -1.90 79.50 14.73
C GLY A 16 -0.78 79.65 13.71
N LEU A 17 -0.75 80.77 13.06
CA LEU A 17 0.43 81.22 12.32
C LEU A 17 1.53 81.65 13.31
N SER A 18 2.66 80.93 13.28
CA SER A 18 3.89 81.42 13.85
C SER A 18 5.10 80.88 13.12
N GLY A 19 5.83 81.78 12.46
CA GLY A 19 7.23 81.87 12.36
C GLY A 19 8.03 80.76 11.66
N CYS A 20 8.51 81.04 10.48
CA CYS A 20 9.72 80.42 9.90
C CYS A 20 10.87 80.48 10.90
N SER A 21 11.33 79.37 11.43
CA SER A 21 12.69 79.21 11.91
C SER A 21 13.37 78.15 11.06
N SER A 22 14.49 78.48 10.51
CA SER A 22 15.38 77.70 9.63
C SER A 22 16.20 76.69 10.36
N ASP A 23 15.51 75.68 10.97
CA ASP A 23 16.18 74.58 11.69
C ASP A 23 15.78 73.17 11.23
N ASP A 24 15.18 73.06 10.00
CA ASP A 24 14.69 71.79 9.49
C ASP A 24 15.69 70.99 8.64
N GLU A 25 16.94 71.44 8.46
CA GLU A 25 17.89 70.82 7.52
C GLU A 25 18.60 69.56 8.07
N ASN A 26 18.37 69.11 9.35
CA ASN A 26 19.04 67.95 9.93
C ASN A 26 18.12 66.99 10.69
N LYS A 27 16.82 67.07 10.50
CA LYS A 27 15.92 66.11 11.14
C LYS A 27 16.02 64.76 10.45
N THR A 28 16.41 63.74 11.23
CA THR A 28 16.51 62.36 10.78
C THR A 28 15.22 61.56 10.96
N TRP A 29 14.11 62.27 11.24
CA TRP A 29 12.76 61.76 11.36
C TRP A 29 11.72 62.71 10.76
N GLY A 30 10.55 62.14 10.40
CA GLY A 30 9.48 62.88 9.74
C GLY A 30 9.44 62.71 8.22
N ALA A 31 8.44 63.37 7.57
CA ALA A 31 8.19 63.21 6.13
C ALA A 31 9.37 63.65 5.21
N SER A 32 10.26 64.53 5.71
CA SER A 32 11.45 64.99 5.00
C SER A 32 12.73 64.26 5.38
N ALA A 33 12.71 63.33 6.33
CA ALA A 33 13.86 62.54 6.72
C ALA A 33 14.42 61.67 5.57
N PRO A 34 15.71 61.26 5.62
CA PRO A 34 16.20 60.23 4.71
C PRO A 34 15.46 58.92 4.91
N ASP A 35 15.42 58.11 3.87
CA ASP A 35 14.81 56.77 3.94
C ASP A 35 15.59 55.89 4.93
N ALA A 36 14.89 55.04 5.66
CA ALA A 36 15.50 54.10 6.55
C ALA A 36 16.27 53.00 5.78
N GLU A 37 17.44 52.63 6.26
CA GLU A 37 18.23 51.52 5.71
C GLU A 37 17.89 50.22 6.47
N LEU A 38 17.06 49.37 5.86
CA LEU A 38 16.56 48.15 6.45
C LEU A 38 17.21 46.92 5.85
N THR A 39 17.61 46.00 6.71
CA THR A 39 18.05 44.65 6.35
C THR A 39 17.19 43.62 7.02
N VAL A 40 17.10 42.44 6.43
CA VAL A 40 16.38 41.28 6.99
C VAL A 40 17.24 40.03 6.91
N SER A 41 17.06 39.14 7.88
CA SER A 41 17.73 37.85 7.87
C SER A 41 16.74 36.71 8.14
N LEU A 42 16.74 35.71 7.27
CA LEU A 42 16.08 34.42 7.48
C LEU A 42 16.95 33.49 8.34
N PRO A 43 16.40 32.46 8.94
CA PRO A 43 17.20 31.36 9.50
C PRO A 43 18.12 30.76 8.43
N SER A 44 19.28 30.23 8.82
CA SER A 44 20.37 29.78 7.92
C SER A 44 19.95 28.70 6.91
N ASP A 45 18.88 27.97 7.21
CA ASP A 45 18.33 26.91 6.36
C ASP A 45 17.44 27.41 5.22
N PHE A 46 17.30 28.75 5.07
CA PHE A 46 16.45 29.41 4.09
C PHE A 46 17.22 30.50 3.33
N ALA A 47 16.78 30.80 2.13
CA ALA A 47 17.39 31.80 1.27
C ALA A 47 16.35 32.68 0.57
N TRP A 48 16.70 33.94 0.32
CA TRP A 48 15.85 34.89 -0.39
C TRP A 48 15.80 34.60 -1.90
N ASN A 49 14.62 34.78 -2.51
CA ASN A 49 14.38 34.63 -3.95
C ASN A 49 14.35 36.02 -4.61
N ASN A 50 14.52 36.08 -5.95
CA ASN A 50 14.46 37.33 -6.72
C ASN A 50 13.15 38.10 -6.53
N ASP A 51 12.02 37.40 -6.43
CA ASP A 51 10.69 37.99 -6.33
C ASP A 51 10.21 38.14 -4.89
N SER A 52 11.08 37.90 -3.92
CA SER A 52 10.74 37.97 -2.49
C SER A 52 10.33 39.39 -2.09
N LYS A 53 9.19 39.50 -1.42
CA LYS A 53 8.71 40.72 -0.79
C LYS A 53 8.31 40.42 0.65
N ILE A 54 8.64 41.33 1.55
CA ILE A 54 8.16 41.35 2.91
C ILE A 54 6.94 42.26 3.06
N GLY A 55 6.07 41.98 4.03
CA GLY A 55 5.08 42.92 4.53
C GLY A 55 5.61 43.62 5.77
N LEU A 56 5.49 44.94 5.81
CA LEU A 56 5.96 45.76 6.92
C LEU A 56 4.84 46.61 7.53
N TYR A 57 4.80 46.65 8.86
CA TYR A 57 3.97 47.58 9.64
C TYR A 57 4.88 48.39 10.56
N CYS A 58 4.59 49.69 10.67
CA CYS A 58 5.22 50.58 11.65
C CYS A 58 4.33 51.83 11.85
N ALA A 59 3.70 51.94 13.00
CA ALA A 59 2.77 53.02 13.29
C ALA A 59 3.46 54.39 13.39
N GLN A 60 4.76 54.43 13.69
CA GLN A 60 5.50 55.65 13.87
C GLN A 60 6.11 56.19 12.56
N ALA A 61 6.45 55.29 11.61
CA ALA A 61 7.12 55.62 10.38
C ALA A 61 6.18 56.30 9.36
N TYR A 62 6.76 56.97 8.36
CA TYR A 62 6.02 57.63 7.27
C TYR A 62 6.14 56.80 5.98
N ASP A 63 5.01 56.68 5.29
CA ASP A 63 4.95 56.20 3.91
C ASP A 63 4.35 57.28 3.02
N ASN A 64 5.10 57.70 1.97
CA ASN A 64 4.67 58.75 1.05
C ASN A 64 4.14 60.02 1.76
N GLY A 65 4.80 60.42 2.86
CA GLY A 65 4.45 61.63 3.62
C GLY A 65 3.32 61.42 4.66
N THR A 66 2.71 60.27 4.74
CA THR A 66 1.64 59.94 5.70
C THR A 66 2.22 59.08 6.84
N VAL A 67 1.86 59.43 8.08
CA VAL A 67 2.20 58.63 9.27
C VAL A 67 1.44 57.32 9.28
N GLY A 68 2.14 56.24 9.59
CA GLY A 68 1.63 54.88 9.65
C GLY A 68 1.95 54.08 8.40
N VAL A 69 2.88 53.14 8.53
CA VAL A 69 3.19 52.13 7.52
C VAL A 69 2.29 50.91 7.83
N VAL A 70 1.44 50.56 6.87
CA VAL A 70 0.42 49.53 7.02
C VAL A 70 0.56 48.56 5.88
N ASN A 71 0.88 47.31 6.19
CA ASN A 71 1.04 46.18 5.27
C ASN A 71 1.79 46.56 3.96
N LYS A 72 2.89 47.30 4.13
CA LYS A 72 3.66 47.78 2.96
C LYS A 72 4.49 46.63 2.38
N ALA A 73 4.31 46.36 1.08
CA ALA A 73 5.17 45.46 0.33
C ALA A 73 6.55 46.06 0.08
N ILE A 74 7.62 45.43 0.57
CA ILE A 74 9.00 45.87 0.34
C ILE A 74 9.77 44.74 -0.33
N ALA A 75 10.33 44.99 -1.51
CA ALA A 75 11.12 44.01 -2.25
C ALA A 75 12.54 43.87 -1.69
N ILE A 76 13.14 42.71 -1.92
CA ILE A 76 14.57 42.47 -1.68
C ILE A 76 15.39 43.19 -2.74
N ALA A 77 16.34 44.01 -2.32
CA ALA A 77 17.24 44.78 -3.20
C ALA A 77 18.61 44.09 -3.39
N SER A 78 19.06 43.30 -2.43
CA SER A 78 20.33 42.57 -2.48
C SER A 78 20.27 41.33 -1.60
N GLY A 79 21.20 40.37 -1.78
CA GLY A 79 21.31 39.17 -0.94
C GLY A 79 20.47 38.00 -1.42
N VAL A 80 19.95 37.99 -2.66
CA VAL A 80 19.28 36.85 -3.26
C VAL A 80 20.20 35.62 -3.26
N GLY A 81 19.65 34.45 -2.94
CA GLY A 81 20.39 33.19 -2.78
C GLY A 81 21.12 33.06 -1.44
N THR A 82 21.00 34.04 -0.54
CA THR A 82 21.52 33.96 0.83
C THR A 82 20.43 34.18 1.87
N SER A 83 20.74 33.94 3.15
CA SER A 83 19.79 34.20 4.25
C SER A 83 19.70 35.69 4.61
N ASN A 84 20.65 36.54 4.23
CA ASN A 84 20.69 37.96 4.56
C ASN A 84 20.37 38.83 3.34
N ALA A 85 19.52 39.82 3.50
CA ALA A 85 19.12 40.68 2.40
C ALA A 85 18.98 42.14 2.82
N GLY A 86 19.31 43.06 1.89
CA GLY A 86 18.94 44.47 1.97
C GLY A 86 17.56 44.67 1.35
N LEU A 87 16.76 45.56 1.93
CA LEU A 87 15.44 45.91 1.46
C LEU A 87 15.49 47.12 0.51
N ALA A 88 14.61 47.12 -0.48
CA ALA A 88 14.40 48.29 -1.31
C ALA A 88 13.78 49.40 -0.47
N ASN A 89 14.49 50.54 -0.31
CA ASN A 89 14.08 51.63 0.55
C ASN A 89 12.75 52.24 0.17
N SER A 90 11.93 52.54 1.20
CA SER A 90 10.66 53.19 0.97
C SER A 90 9.93 53.69 2.21
N ILE A 91 10.52 53.72 3.38
CA ILE A 91 9.90 54.30 4.58
C ILE A 91 10.83 55.35 5.23
N LYS A 92 10.23 56.35 5.83
CA LYS A 92 10.95 57.36 6.60
C LYS A 92 10.63 57.20 8.08
N PRO A 93 11.63 57.29 8.96
CA PRO A 93 11.41 57.11 10.38
C PRO A 93 10.53 58.20 11.00
N GLY A 94 9.73 57.81 12.00
CA GLY A 94 9.05 58.73 12.89
C GLY A 94 9.92 59.18 14.05
N GLU A 95 9.45 60.11 14.83
CA GLU A 95 10.12 60.59 16.03
C GLU A 95 10.19 59.45 17.08
N GLY A 96 11.35 59.33 17.74
CA GLY A 96 11.54 58.34 18.81
C GLY A 96 11.68 56.90 18.32
N ALA A 97 11.22 55.97 19.12
CA ALA A 97 11.35 54.53 18.83
C ALA A 97 10.33 54.06 17.78
N ASN A 98 10.82 53.58 16.65
CA ASN A 98 10.02 52.98 15.57
C ASN A 98 10.00 51.48 15.75
N LYS A 99 8.81 50.91 16.03
CA LYS A 99 8.64 49.45 16.21
C LYS A 99 8.18 48.87 14.88
N LEU A 100 9.07 48.08 14.26
CA LEU A 100 8.91 47.45 12.98
C LEU A 100 8.41 46.03 13.17
N TYR A 101 7.29 45.70 12.56
CA TYR A 101 6.75 44.35 12.46
C TYR A 101 6.84 43.88 11.02
N ALA A 102 7.71 42.94 10.76
CA ALA A 102 7.93 42.42 9.40
C ALA A 102 7.47 40.96 9.30
N TYR A 103 6.99 40.58 8.13
CA TYR A 103 6.68 39.18 7.83
C TYR A 103 6.98 38.86 6.35
N TYR A 104 7.17 37.55 6.07
CA TYR A 104 7.43 37.02 4.74
C TYR A 104 6.80 35.62 4.61
N PRO A 105 6.20 35.24 3.47
CA PRO A 105 6.00 36.07 2.24
C PRO A 105 4.96 37.16 2.41
N TYR A 106 5.08 38.25 1.64
CA TYR A 106 4.09 39.31 1.59
C TYR A 106 2.74 38.79 1.10
N ASN A 107 1.68 39.19 1.78
CA ASN A 107 0.30 38.90 1.40
C ASN A 107 -0.52 40.18 1.43
N GLU A 108 -1.06 40.61 0.29
CA GLU A 108 -1.90 41.81 0.18
C GLU A 108 -3.17 41.70 1.06
N ALA A 109 -3.70 40.48 1.20
CA ALA A 109 -4.87 40.20 2.00
C ALA A 109 -4.61 40.08 3.53
N ALA A 110 -3.37 40.31 3.98
CA ALA A 110 -3.02 40.21 5.42
C ALA A 110 -3.72 41.28 6.29
N GLY A 111 -4.28 42.32 5.67
CA GLY A 111 -5.06 43.34 6.35
C GLY A 111 -4.18 44.45 6.96
N GLU A 112 -4.84 45.39 7.61
CA GLU A 112 -4.21 46.62 8.15
C GLU A 112 -3.67 46.45 9.58
N ASN A 113 -4.02 45.36 10.25
CA ASN A 113 -3.71 45.15 11.67
C ASN A 113 -2.64 44.06 11.88
N PRO A 114 -1.41 44.39 12.33
CA PRO A 114 -0.38 43.41 12.61
C PRO A 114 -0.71 42.45 13.74
N ALA A 115 -1.76 42.71 14.54
CA ALA A 115 -2.25 41.81 15.56
C ALA A 115 -3.21 40.72 15.01
N LYS A 116 -3.56 40.78 13.71
CA LYS A 116 -4.53 39.87 13.12
C LYS A 116 -4.21 39.59 11.65
N ILE A 117 -3.17 38.80 11.44
CA ILE A 117 -2.71 38.40 10.09
C ILE A 117 -3.18 36.99 9.82
N LYS A 118 -3.82 36.77 8.67
CA LYS A 118 -4.20 35.42 8.21
C LYS A 118 -3.05 34.78 7.46
N VAL A 119 -2.70 33.55 7.86
CA VAL A 119 -1.63 32.73 7.29
C VAL A 119 -2.19 31.34 6.99
N SER A 120 -1.79 30.77 5.87
CA SER A 120 -2.22 29.44 5.44
C SER A 120 -1.03 28.54 5.15
N ILE A 121 -1.09 27.30 5.63
CA ILE A 121 -0.26 26.20 5.14
C ILE A 121 -1.15 25.31 4.28
N PRO A 122 -0.90 25.19 2.98
CA PRO A 122 -1.68 24.29 2.14
C PRO A 122 -1.34 22.81 2.44
N SER A 123 -2.34 21.96 2.39
CA SER A 123 -2.16 20.50 2.46
C SER A 123 -1.53 19.90 1.19
N LEU A 124 -1.48 20.67 0.10
CA LEU A 124 -0.78 20.35 -1.13
C LEU A 124 0.35 21.35 -1.35
N GLN A 125 1.58 20.86 -1.31
CA GLN A 125 2.80 21.63 -1.55
C GLN A 125 3.51 21.12 -2.81
N LYS A 126 4.41 21.92 -3.40
CA LYS A 126 5.14 21.56 -4.62
C LYS A 126 6.61 21.88 -4.48
N GLN A 127 7.45 21.02 -5.08
CA GLN A 127 8.88 21.27 -5.21
C GLN A 127 9.29 20.97 -6.66
N ASN A 128 9.89 21.95 -7.33
CA ASN A 128 10.26 21.87 -8.74
C ASN A 128 11.78 21.89 -8.99
N MET A 129 12.59 22.07 -7.92
CA MET A 129 14.05 22.12 -7.98
C MET A 129 14.67 21.13 -7.01
N LEU A 130 15.86 20.63 -7.34
CA LEU A 130 16.63 19.72 -6.45
C LEU A 130 16.99 20.36 -5.11
N ASP A 131 17.29 21.67 -5.10
CA ASP A 131 17.41 22.44 -3.86
C ASP A 131 16.01 22.84 -3.38
N PRO A 132 15.53 22.29 -2.25
CA PRO A 132 14.18 22.57 -1.77
C PRO A 132 14.04 23.92 -1.07
N THR A 133 15.15 24.62 -0.82
CA THR A 133 15.20 25.81 0.04
C THR A 133 14.23 26.89 -0.46
N GLN A 134 14.22 27.17 -1.75
CA GLN A 134 13.36 28.20 -2.33
C GLN A 134 11.89 27.81 -2.35
N SER A 135 11.58 26.58 -2.76
CA SER A 135 10.19 26.08 -2.79
C SER A 135 9.56 26.08 -1.38
N THR A 136 10.34 25.73 -0.35
CA THR A 136 9.85 25.69 1.03
C THR A 136 9.51 27.08 1.58
N ASN A 137 10.19 28.13 1.11
CA ASN A 137 9.90 29.51 1.53
C ASN A 137 8.45 29.93 1.23
N GLU A 138 7.87 29.46 0.12
CA GLU A 138 6.50 29.76 -0.28
C GLU A 138 5.44 29.21 0.69
N TYR A 139 5.77 28.14 1.41
CA TYR A 139 4.89 27.48 2.37
C TYR A 139 5.23 27.79 3.82
N SER A 140 6.32 28.53 4.06
CA SER A 140 6.74 28.99 5.37
C SER A 140 6.21 30.39 5.66
N PHE A 141 6.06 30.73 6.93
CA PHE A 141 5.74 32.09 7.35
C PHE A 141 6.81 32.57 8.32
N PHE A 142 7.54 33.59 7.90
CA PHE A 142 8.59 34.19 8.71
C PHE A 142 8.11 35.51 9.28
N TYR A 143 8.50 35.81 10.48
CA TYR A 143 8.19 37.07 11.16
C TYR A 143 9.37 37.57 11.96
N GLY A 144 9.50 38.89 12.09
CA GLY A 144 10.47 39.54 12.93
C GLY A 144 9.95 40.85 13.48
N VAL A 145 10.37 41.19 14.68
CA VAL A 145 10.03 42.45 15.35
C VAL A 145 11.32 43.15 15.76
N GLN A 146 11.51 44.35 15.33
CA GLN A 146 12.69 45.18 15.64
C GLN A 146 12.28 46.56 16.05
N THR A 147 12.93 47.13 17.04
CA THR A 147 12.77 48.54 17.42
C THR A 147 14.04 49.30 17.05
N ALA A 148 13.88 50.37 16.32
CA ALA A 148 14.99 51.25 15.96
C ALA A 148 14.61 52.72 16.24
N THR A 149 15.60 53.51 16.66
CA THR A 149 15.43 54.91 16.95
C THR A 149 16.33 55.71 15.99
N PRO A 150 15.81 56.69 15.24
CA PRO A 150 16.64 57.57 14.41
C PRO A 150 17.63 58.31 15.26
N VAL A 151 18.85 58.50 14.74
CA VAL A 151 19.92 59.27 15.36
C VAL A 151 20.25 60.45 14.46
N ASP A 152 20.33 61.62 15.07
CA ASP A 152 20.57 62.85 14.30
C ASP A 152 21.82 62.72 13.41
N GLY A 153 21.67 63.16 12.16
CA GLY A 153 22.71 63.16 11.16
C GLY A 153 22.97 61.85 10.41
N THR A 154 22.21 60.77 10.72
CA THR A 154 22.35 59.45 10.04
C THR A 154 21.01 58.86 9.66
N PRO A 155 20.87 58.12 8.54
CA PRO A 155 19.69 57.31 8.26
C PRO A 155 19.42 56.32 9.38
N MET A 156 18.16 56.11 9.71
CA MET A 156 17.78 55.04 10.65
C MET A 156 18.13 53.68 10.05
N THR A 157 18.90 52.87 10.79
CA THR A 157 19.26 51.51 10.40
C THR A 157 18.54 50.47 11.26
N ALA A 158 18.06 49.38 10.66
CA ALA A 158 17.55 48.26 11.41
C ALA A 158 17.84 46.92 10.68
N ASN A 159 18.27 45.94 11.43
CA ASN A 159 18.33 44.53 10.99
C ASN A 159 17.19 43.75 11.66
N ILE A 160 16.29 43.21 10.85
CA ILE A 160 15.14 42.47 11.35
C ILE A 160 15.45 40.97 11.22
N GLU A 161 15.72 40.31 12.35
CA GLU A 161 15.90 38.87 12.39
C GLU A 161 14.55 38.20 12.33
N MET A 162 14.34 37.37 11.30
CA MET A 162 13.11 36.65 11.10
C MET A 162 13.19 35.24 11.65
N LYS A 163 12.10 34.76 12.23
CA LYS A 163 11.90 33.39 12.70
C LYS A 163 10.80 32.73 11.89
N ASN A 164 10.94 31.44 11.58
CA ASN A 164 9.86 30.69 10.96
C ASN A 164 8.78 30.37 12.01
N LEU A 165 7.55 30.74 11.76
CA LEU A 165 6.41 30.39 12.61
C LEU A 165 6.12 28.89 12.56
N PHE A 166 6.44 28.24 11.46
CA PHE A 166 6.23 26.83 11.21
C PHE A 166 7.51 26.03 11.41
N CYS A 167 7.43 24.71 11.28
CA CYS A 167 8.57 23.81 11.21
C CYS A 167 8.67 23.17 9.83
N VAL A 168 9.81 22.57 9.55
CA VAL A 168 10.08 21.92 8.27
C VAL A 168 10.52 20.49 8.51
N LEU A 169 9.96 19.54 7.76
CA LEU A 169 10.51 18.21 7.60
C LEU A 169 11.38 18.20 6.35
N GLU A 170 12.66 17.87 6.50
CA GLU A 170 13.60 17.66 5.39
C GLU A 170 13.83 16.16 5.23
N PHE A 171 13.47 15.62 4.08
CA PHE A 171 13.68 14.24 3.71
C PHE A 171 14.98 14.11 2.91
N ASN A 172 15.86 13.20 3.34
CA ASN A 172 17.01 12.75 2.56
C ASN A 172 16.62 11.42 1.91
N ILE A 173 16.37 11.41 0.61
CA ILE A 173 15.77 10.28 -0.09
C ILE A 173 16.86 9.56 -0.86
N GLY A 174 17.31 8.44 -0.33
CA GLY A 174 18.22 7.51 -0.97
C GLY A 174 17.46 6.42 -1.75
N THR A 175 18.09 5.86 -2.77
CA THR A 175 17.54 4.75 -3.55
C THR A 175 18.62 3.73 -3.88
N ALA A 176 18.22 2.45 -4.02
CA ALA A 176 19.04 1.43 -4.65
C ALA A 176 19.13 1.67 -6.18
N ALA A 177 19.95 0.89 -6.88
CA ALA A 177 20.20 1.07 -8.31
C ALA A 177 18.93 1.11 -9.18
N PHE A 178 17.85 0.42 -8.78
CA PHE A 178 16.56 0.40 -9.49
C PHE A 178 15.92 1.77 -9.66
N GLY A 179 16.14 2.67 -8.70
CA GLY A 179 15.49 3.98 -8.65
C GLY A 179 16.27 5.09 -9.35
N VAL A 180 17.57 4.90 -9.60
CA VAL A 180 18.43 5.93 -10.21
C VAL A 180 17.90 6.36 -11.58
N GLY A 181 17.68 7.65 -11.77
CA GLY A 181 17.12 8.25 -12.99
C GLY A 181 15.59 8.18 -13.08
N LYS A 182 14.89 7.51 -12.14
CA LYS A 182 13.43 7.49 -12.09
C LYS A 182 12.89 8.73 -11.36
N GLN A 183 11.63 9.04 -11.66
CA GLN A 183 10.92 10.21 -11.13
C GLN A 183 10.06 9.82 -9.92
N LEU A 184 10.41 10.34 -8.76
CA LEU A 184 9.56 10.35 -7.59
C LEU A 184 8.45 11.39 -7.80
N SER A 185 7.20 11.02 -7.55
CA SER A 185 6.04 11.88 -7.84
C SER A 185 5.52 12.61 -6.60
N GLU A 186 5.43 11.93 -5.47
CA GLU A 186 4.78 12.48 -4.27
C GLU A 186 5.43 11.96 -2.99
N ILE A 187 5.40 12.82 -1.95
CA ILE A 187 5.67 12.47 -0.57
C ILE A 187 4.48 12.94 0.26
N THR A 188 3.80 12.05 0.95
CA THR A 188 2.69 12.38 1.85
C THR A 188 3.09 12.11 3.28
N VAL A 189 2.88 13.09 4.15
CA VAL A 189 3.04 12.98 5.60
C VAL A 189 1.66 13.04 6.24
N SER A 190 1.34 12.11 7.12
CA SER A 190 0.05 12.05 7.81
C SER A 190 0.19 11.59 9.26
N THR A 191 -0.78 11.98 10.08
CA THR A 191 -0.92 11.54 11.47
C THR A 191 -2.40 11.31 11.79
N GLU A 192 -2.70 10.41 12.72
CA GLU A 192 -4.07 10.18 13.16
C GLU A 192 -4.62 11.37 13.95
N GLU A 193 -3.76 12.08 14.68
CA GLU A 193 -4.11 13.22 15.49
C GLU A 193 -3.14 14.38 15.23
N GLY A 194 -3.66 15.59 15.23
CA GLY A 194 -2.90 16.81 15.02
C GLY A 194 -3.24 17.52 13.70
N LYS A 195 -3.02 18.82 13.67
CA LYS A 195 -3.26 19.66 12.51
C LYS A 195 -1.91 20.04 11.90
N LEU A 196 -1.60 19.45 10.76
CA LEU A 196 -0.33 19.69 10.05
C LEU A 196 -0.42 20.88 9.09
N ALA A 197 -1.61 21.11 8.51
CA ALA A 197 -1.91 22.16 7.56
C ALA A 197 -3.23 22.86 7.89
N GLY A 198 -3.49 24.02 7.28
CA GLY A 198 -4.72 24.78 7.43
C GLY A 198 -4.49 26.29 7.53
N ASP A 199 -5.52 27.01 7.95
CA ASP A 199 -5.49 28.45 8.13
C ASP A 199 -5.27 28.79 9.62
N PHE A 200 -4.51 29.87 9.86
CA PHE A 200 -4.11 30.32 11.19
C PHE A 200 -4.22 31.84 11.31
N ASP A 201 -4.64 32.33 12.49
CA ASP A 201 -4.52 33.74 12.85
C ASP A 201 -3.19 33.98 13.59
N VAL A 202 -2.47 35.02 13.18
CA VAL A 202 -1.15 35.37 13.73
C VAL A 202 -1.18 36.78 14.28
N ASN A 203 -0.71 36.95 15.50
CA ASN A 203 -0.56 38.25 16.17
C ASN A 203 0.93 38.59 16.29
N LEU A 204 1.46 39.47 15.40
CA LEU A 204 2.85 39.90 15.45
C LEU A 204 3.16 40.83 16.63
N THR A 205 2.14 41.38 17.28
CA THR A 205 2.31 42.31 18.43
C THR A 205 2.37 41.61 19.76
N ALA A 206 2.11 40.29 19.80
CA ALA A 206 2.18 39.48 20.99
C ALA A 206 3.63 39.26 21.45
N ASP A 207 3.83 39.08 22.75
CA ASP A 207 5.13 38.74 23.34
C ASP A 207 5.68 37.42 22.80
N LYS A 208 4.77 36.46 22.52
CA LYS A 208 5.05 35.19 21.85
C LYS A 208 4.12 35.07 20.64
N VAL A 209 4.71 35.07 19.47
CA VAL A 209 3.97 34.90 18.21
C VAL A 209 3.78 33.40 17.97
N GLU A 210 2.54 32.98 17.85
CA GLU A 210 2.12 31.60 17.61
C GLU A 210 1.05 31.56 16.51
N ALA A 211 0.93 30.41 15.84
CA ALA A 211 -0.17 30.14 14.93
C ALA A 211 -1.39 29.64 15.74
N ASN A 212 -2.41 30.45 15.82
CA ASN A 212 -3.64 30.13 16.56
C ASN A 212 -4.72 29.62 15.58
N GLY A 213 -4.75 28.31 15.36
CA GLY A 213 -5.68 27.67 14.42
C GLY A 213 -7.00 27.17 15.02
N ASP A 214 -7.16 27.23 16.36
CA ASP A 214 -8.28 26.56 17.03
C ASP A 214 -9.44 27.48 17.47
N ALA A 215 -9.32 28.78 17.27
CA ALA A 215 -10.32 29.71 17.78
C ALA A 215 -11.58 29.81 16.92
N ASP A 216 -11.55 29.35 15.66
CA ASP A 216 -12.70 29.45 14.76
C ASP A 216 -12.89 28.12 14.02
N ALA A 217 -14.06 27.48 14.23
CA ALA A 217 -14.46 26.24 13.54
C ALA A 217 -14.60 26.39 12.01
N SER A 218 -14.45 27.60 11.48
CA SER A 218 -14.49 27.89 10.04
C SER A 218 -13.19 27.60 9.30
N TYR A 219 -12.06 27.36 10.00
CA TYR A 219 -10.78 27.07 9.36
C TYR A 219 -10.67 25.59 8.98
N ALA A 220 -10.49 25.32 7.69
CA ALA A 220 -10.16 24.00 7.21
C ALA A 220 -8.77 23.60 7.74
N SER A 221 -8.69 22.51 8.48
CA SER A 221 -7.43 21.94 8.95
C SER A 221 -7.26 20.52 8.43
N ALA A 222 -6.03 20.13 8.14
CA ALA A 222 -5.68 18.81 7.64
C ALA A 222 -4.63 18.15 8.54
N ASN A 223 -4.81 16.86 8.77
CA ASN A 223 -3.83 16.00 9.44
C ASN A 223 -2.85 15.33 8.46
N SER A 224 -2.85 15.77 7.21
CA SER A 224 -2.00 15.26 6.14
C SER A 224 -1.53 16.39 5.23
N ILE A 225 -0.28 16.27 4.74
CA ILE A 225 0.32 17.17 3.74
C ILE A 225 0.93 16.29 2.65
N THR A 226 0.63 16.61 1.39
CA THR A 226 1.25 15.98 0.21
C THR A 226 2.17 16.98 -0.47
N LEU A 227 3.42 16.59 -0.69
CA LEU A 227 4.39 17.30 -1.50
C LEU A 227 4.44 16.65 -2.89
N GLN A 228 4.09 17.41 -3.93
CA GLN A 228 4.28 16.99 -5.32
C GLN A 228 5.68 17.36 -5.78
N MET A 229 6.40 16.38 -6.33
CA MET A 229 7.74 16.54 -6.88
C MET A 229 7.64 16.75 -8.38
N GLU A 230 7.97 17.96 -8.85
CA GLU A 230 7.84 18.38 -10.26
C GLU A 230 9.22 18.56 -10.90
N GLY A 231 9.30 18.39 -12.21
CA GLY A 231 10.53 18.62 -12.98
C GLY A 231 11.71 17.78 -12.48
N THR A 232 12.85 18.40 -12.25
CA THR A 232 14.07 17.72 -11.79
C THR A 232 14.09 17.40 -10.29
N ALA A 233 13.19 18.01 -9.52
CA ALA A 233 13.15 17.85 -8.06
C ALA A 233 13.00 16.39 -7.61
N GLY A 234 12.17 15.62 -8.32
CA GLY A 234 11.91 14.22 -7.99
C GLY A 234 12.82 13.21 -8.70
N THR A 235 13.78 13.65 -9.52
CA THR A 235 14.68 12.71 -10.21
C THR A 235 15.68 12.10 -9.22
N LEU A 236 15.52 10.81 -8.95
CA LEU A 236 16.38 10.08 -8.03
C LEU A 236 17.78 9.90 -8.61
N ALA A 237 18.80 9.99 -7.75
CA ALA A 237 20.20 9.90 -8.10
C ALA A 237 20.94 8.88 -7.20
N GLU A 238 22.19 8.56 -7.51
CA GLU A 238 23.05 7.74 -6.63
C GLU A 238 23.25 8.39 -5.26
N ALA A 239 23.39 9.74 -5.24
CA ALA A 239 23.37 10.51 -4.00
C ALA A 239 21.92 10.79 -3.58
N PRO A 240 21.60 10.80 -2.28
CA PRO A 240 20.27 11.14 -1.80
C PRO A 240 19.83 12.52 -2.29
N ILE A 241 18.58 12.61 -2.76
CA ILE A 241 17.94 13.89 -3.08
C ILE A 241 17.24 14.45 -1.84
N LYS A 242 17.03 15.77 -1.84
CA LYS A 242 16.35 16.45 -0.72
C LYS A 242 14.94 16.88 -1.11
N ALA A 243 14.02 16.70 -0.18
CA ALA A 243 12.65 17.22 -0.27
C ALA A 243 12.25 17.87 1.06
N ARG A 244 11.43 18.93 1.01
CA ARG A 244 10.99 19.65 2.21
C ARG A 244 9.48 19.85 2.23
N ILE A 245 8.90 19.63 3.40
CA ILE A 245 7.51 19.96 3.71
C ILE A 245 7.49 20.97 4.85
N ALA A 246 6.84 22.13 4.64
CA ALA A 246 6.51 23.04 5.73
C ALA A 246 5.23 22.56 6.42
N MET A 247 5.23 22.50 7.74
CA MET A 247 4.07 22.07 8.52
C MET A 247 3.88 22.88 9.80
N ASN A 248 2.65 22.89 10.31
CA ASN A 248 2.36 23.51 11.58
C ASN A 248 3.09 22.76 12.72
N PRO A 249 3.68 23.46 13.70
CA PRO A 249 4.21 22.84 14.90
C PRO A 249 3.16 21.97 15.59
N ALA A 250 3.51 20.71 15.86
CA ALA A 250 2.56 19.73 16.40
C ALA A 250 3.16 18.93 17.56
N GLN A 251 2.31 18.63 18.54
CA GLN A 251 2.65 17.82 19.70
C GLN A 251 2.29 16.37 19.39
N LEU A 252 3.25 15.60 18.81
CA LEU A 252 3.04 14.23 18.37
C LEU A 252 3.83 13.20 19.20
N GLU A 253 4.32 13.57 20.38
CA GLU A 253 5.00 12.64 21.29
C GLU A 253 4.10 11.47 21.66
N GLY A 254 4.58 10.24 21.46
CA GLY A 254 3.81 9.00 21.68
C GLY A 254 2.80 8.65 20.58
N LYS A 255 2.78 9.40 19.46
CA LYS A 255 1.96 9.15 18.26
C LYS A 255 2.86 8.72 17.11
N GLN A 256 2.27 8.33 15.99
CA GLN A 256 3.03 7.97 14.79
C GLN A 256 2.87 9.03 13.70
N LEU A 257 3.95 9.30 13.00
CA LEU A 257 3.96 10.07 11.76
C LEU A 257 4.19 9.08 10.62
N LYS A 258 3.17 8.89 9.78
CA LYS A 258 3.24 8.05 8.59
C LYS A 258 3.74 8.85 7.41
N ILE A 259 4.71 8.32 6.68
CA ILE A 259 5.30 8.93 5.49
C ILE A 259 5.12 7.98 4.33
N THR A 260 4.44 8.40 3.27
CA THR A 260 4.27 7.62 2.04
C THR A 260 5.01 8.30 0.91
N VAL A 261 5.85 7.56 0.20
CA VAL A 261 6.62 8.01 -0.97
C VAL A 261 6.14 7.28 -2.19
N LYS A 262 5.82 7.99 -3.29
CA LYS A 262 5.30 7.40 -4.54
C LYS A 262 6.23 7.61 -5.73
N MET A 263 6.35 6.57 -6.56
CA MET A 263 7.09 6.58 -7.82
C MET A 263 6.31 5.76 -8.87
N GLY A 264 5.58 6.43 -9.75
CA GLY A 264 4.65 5.75 -10.67
C GLY A 264 3.55 5.01 -9.92
N ASN A 265 3.46 3.70 -10.11
CA ASN A 265 2.50 2.83 -9.40
C ASN A 265 3.07 2.20 -8.12
N ASP A 266 4.35 2.43 -7.84
CA ASP A 266 5.00 1.91 -6.64
C ASP A 266 4.95 2.93 -5.52
N PHE A 267 4.84 2.45 -4.28
CA PHE A 267 4.89 3.29 -3.10
C PHE A 267 5.66 2.60 -1.97
N TRP A 268 6.23 3.41 -1.09
CA TRP A 268 6.92 3.00 0.13
C TRP A 268 6.28 3.69 1.31
N GLU A 269 6.06 2.95 2.38
CA GLU A 269 5.55 3.47 3.64
C GLU A 269 6.64 3.40 4.71
N PHE A 270 6.84 4.53 5.38
CA PHE A 270 7.72 4.67 6.52
C PHE A 270 6.91 5.17 7.70
N THR A 271 7.32 4.78 8.89
CA THR A 271 6.72 5.25 10.14
C THR A 271 7.82 5.83 11.00
N GLU A 272 7.65 7.07 11.41
CA GLU A 272 8.51 7.73 12.37
C GLU A 272 7.79 7.85 13.71
N ASP A 273 8.53 7.64 14.79
CA ASP A 273 8.02 7.94 16.13
C ASP A 273 7.77 9.45 16.24
N GLY A 274 6.54 9.81 16.59
CA GLY A 274 6.16 11.19 16.73
C GLY A 274 6.94 11.88 17.85
N ARG A 275 7.30 13.12 17.62
CA ARG A 275 7.97 14.02 18.56
C ARG A 275 7.25 15.36 18.65
N ASN A 276 7.65 16.19 19.56
CA ASN A 276 7.17 17.57 19.60
C ASN A 276 7.90 18.38 18.54
N TYR A 277 7.21 18.73 17.46
CA TYR A 277 7.72 19.57 16.40
C TYR A 277 7.55 21.04 16.79
N LEU A 278 8.67 21.76 16.89
CA LEU A 278 8.71 23.14 17.36
C LEU A 278 8.86 24.10 16.19
N ALA A 279 8.27 25.29 16.31
CA ALA A 279 8.46 26.40 15.37
C ALA A 279 9.94 26.73 15.19
N ASN A 280 10.29 27.23 14.00
CA ASN A 280 11.65 27.65 13.64
C ASN A 280 12.70 26.52 13.71
N LYS A 281 12.29 25.28 13.43
CA LYS A 281 13.16 24.10 13.39
C LYS A 281 13.01 23.35 12.08
N VAL A 282 14.12 22.79 11.62
CA VAL A 282 14.17 21.81 10.51
C VAL A 282 14.48 20.44 11.12
N TYR A 283 13.70 19.44 10.76
CA TYR A 283 13.83 18.06 11.22
C TYR A 283 14.19 17.17 10.04
N SER A 284 15.34 16.52 10.09
CA SER A 284 15.82 15.61 9.05
C SER A 284 15.27 14.22 9.25
N VAL A 285 14.83 13.58 8.15
CA VAL A 285 14.35 12.20 8.08
C VAL A 285 15.03 11.52 6.89
N ASP A 286 15.67 10.38 7.12
CA ASP A 286 16.31 9.60 6.07
C ASP A 286 15.36 8.53 5.55
N LEU A 287 15.07 8.55 4.24
CA LEU A 287 14.19 7.60 3.57
C LEU A 287 15.00 6.82 2.54
N ASN A 288 15.15 5.50 2.77
CA ASN A 288 15.86 4.61 1.84
C ASN A 288 14.85 3.77 1.07
N LEU A 289 14.69 4.05 -0.23
CA LEU A 289 13.82 3.30 -1.11
C LEU A 289 14.49 1.98 -1.49
N THR A 290 13.87 0.87 -1.09
CA THR A 290 14.27 -0.50 -1.46
C THR A 290 13.64 -0.88 -2.80
N ASP A 291 14.07 -2.01 -3.39
CA ASP A 291 13.42 -2.52 -4.61
C ASP A 291 11.90 -2.67 -4.38
N PRO A 292 11.08 -2.17 -5.32
CA PRO A 292 9.64 -2.27 -5.18
C PRO A 292 9.19 -3.74 -5.20
N PRO A 293 8.10 -4.10 -4.50
CA PRO A 293 7.57 -5.45 -4.55
C PRO A 293 7.24 -5.89 -5.96
N VAL A 294 7.67 -7.10 -6.34
CA VAL A 294 7.32 -7.72 -7.63
C VAL A 294 5.81 -7.90 -7.71
N ASN A 295 5.18 -7.31 -8.72
CA ASN A 295 3.73 -7.40 -8.89
C ASN A 295 3.33 -8.72 -9.55
N LEU A 296 2.68 -9.60 -8.79
CA LEU A 296 2.24 -10.91 -9.26
C LEU A 296 1.05 -10.84 -10.23
N ASN A 297 0.37 -9.70 -10.31
CA ASN A 297 -0.76 -9.49 -11.22
C ASN A 297 -0.38 -8.94 -12.59
N GLU A 298 0.89 -8.70 -12.89
CA GLU A 298 1.29 -8.22 -14.23
C GLU A 298 0.86 -9.15 -15.37
N LYS A 299 0.80 -10.45 -15.11
CA LYS A 299 0.36 -11.48 -16.07
C LYS A 299 -1.09 -11.90 -15.88
N GLY A 300 -1.79 -11.40 -14.85
CA GLY A 300 -3.18 -11.74 -14.55
C GLY A 300 -3.42 -12.10 -13.09
N TYR A 301 -4.63 -12.56 -12.81
CA TYR A 301 -5.12 -12.90 -11.47
C TYR A 301 -5.33 -14.40 -11.34
N SER A 302 -5.15 -14.95 -10.13
CA SER A 302 -5.38 -16.37 -9.84
C SER A 302 -5.50 -16.62 -8.34
N ASN A 303 -5.85 -17.85 -7.95
CA ASN A 303 -5.82 -18.31 -6.56
C ASN A 303 -4.43 -18.81 -6.11
N SER A 304 -3.52 -19.04 -7.05
CA SER A 304 -2.15 -19.41 -6.74
C SER A 304 -1.17 -18.49 -7.46
N TYR A 305 -0.13 -18.08 -6.74
CA TYR A 305 0.98 -17.32 -7.29
C TYR A 305 2.30 -18.05 -7.07
N MET A 306 3.08 -18.20 -8.13
CA MET A 306 4.43 -18.76 -8.08
C MET A 306 5.44 -17.67 -7.79
N VAL A 307 6.33 -17.90 -6.81
CA VAL A 307 7.42 -17.01 -6.43
C VAL A 307 8.74 -17.80 -6.41
N ASN A 308 9.81 -17.22 -6.96
CA ASN A 308 11.06 -17.92 -7.22
C ASN A 308 12.34 -17.16 -6.82
N LEU A 309 12.22 -16.00 -6.20
CA LEU A 309 13.37 -15.23 -5.71
C LEU A 309 13.40 -15.21 -4.18
N PRO A 310 14.51 -15.55 -3.54
CA PRO A 310 14.64 -15.50 -2.08
C PRO A 310 14.76 -14.05 -1.59
N ASN A 311 14.35 -13.79 -0.34
CA ASN A 311 14.39 -12.47 0.31
C ASN A 311 13.80 -11.34 -0.54
N THR A 312 12.80 -11.64 -1.36
CA THR A 312 12.21 -10.71 -2.31
C THR A 312 10.80 -10.35 -1.90
N ALA A 313 10.48 -9.06 -1.94
CA ALA A 313 9.15 -8.57 -1.71
C ALA A 313 8.26 -8.78 -2.95
N TYR A 314 7.04 -9.25 -2.73
CA TYR A 314 6.01 -9.46 -3.74
C TYR A 314 4.73 -8.75 -3.34
N LYS A 315 3.89 -8.40 -4.33
CA LYS A 315 2.54 -7.87 -4.09
C LYS A 315 1.51 -8.46 -5.05
N PHE A 316 0.25 -8.52 -4.60
CA PHE A 316 -0.90 -8.84 -5.44
C PHE A 316 -2.15 -8.08 -4.99
N ASP A 317 -3.05 -7.78 -5.93
CA ASP A 317 -4.33 -7.11 -5.65
C ASP A 317 -5.30 -8.09 -4.98
N ALA A 318 -5.62 -7.82 -3.71
CA ALA A 318 -6.49 -8.65 -2.89
C ALA A 318 -7.98 -8.27 -2.97
N LYS A 319 -8.36 -7.37 -3.86
CA LYS A 319 -9.77 -7.01 -4.12
C LYS A 319 -10.45 -7.92 -5.13
N VAL A 320 -9.67 -8.77 -5.82
CA VAL A 320 -10.14 -9.60 -6.94
C VAL A 320 -10.15 -11.08 -6.53
N GLN A 321 -11.32 -11.72 -6.64
CA GLN A 321 -11.47 -13.15 -6.40
C GLN A 321 -10.92 -13.98 -7.57
N GLY A 322 -10.03 -14.94 -7.28
CA GLY A 322 -9.48 -15.85 -8.27
C GLY A 322 -8.91 -15.13 -9.49
N ASN A 323 -9.39 -15.48 -10.68
CA ASN A 323 -8.99 -14.83 -11.94
C ASN A 323 -9.83 -13.59 -12.28
N GLY A 324 -10.80 -13.19 -11.47
CA GLY A 324 -11.68 -12.05 -11.67
C GLY A 324 -12.68 -12.18 -12.82
N LYS A 325 -12.82 -13.36 -13.43
CA LYS A 325 -13.64 -13.55 -14.62
C LYS A 325 -14.92 -14.32 -14.27
N ALA A 326 -16.07 -13.82 -14.77
CA ALA A 326 -17.33 -14.55 -14.70
C ALA A 326 -17.29 -15.76 -15.62
N THR A 327 -17.88 -16.86 -15.17
CA THR A 327 -18.11 -18.08 -15.95
C THR A 327 -19.55 -18.52 -15.76
N THR A 328 -19.99 -19.59 -16.45
CA THR A 328 -21.38 -20.09 -16.37
C THR A 328 -21.76 -20.38 -14.91
N GLY A 329 -22.76 -19.65 -14.41
CA GLY A 329 -23.27 -19.81 -13.06
C GLY A 329 -22.34 -19.33 -11.93
N ILE A 330 -21.24 -18.65 -12.25
CA ILE A 330 -20.27 -18.11 -11.28
C ILE A 330 -19.93 -16.67 -11.65
N THR A 331 -20.22 -15.75 -10.74
CA THR A 331 -19.88 -14.33 -10.90
C THR A 331 -18.95 -13.92 -9.77
N PRO A 332 -17.77 -13.32 -10.06
CA PRO A 332 -16.88 -12.81 -9.03
C PRO A 332 -17.54 -11.66 -8.28
N ALA A 333 -17.37 -11.63 -6.95
CA ALA A 333 -17.74 -10.49 -6.14
C ALA A 333 -16.51 -9.59 -5.92
N SER A 334 -16.75 -8.29 -5.80
CA SER A 334 -15.72 -7.38 -5.28
C SER A 334 -15.59 -7.59 -3.78
N ILE A 335 -14.37 -7.69 -3.29
CA ILE A 335 -14.05 -7.77 -1.86
C ILE A 335 -13.35 -6.50 -1.40
N ALA A 336 -13.61 -6.10 -0.15
CA ALA A 336 -13.05 -4.91 0.48
C ALA A 336 -12.21 -5.35 1.71
N PRO A 337 -10.99 -5.80 1.52
CA PRO A 337 -10.15 -6.30 2.60
C PRO A 337 -9.78 -5.19 3.59
N LYS A 338 -9.65 -5.57 4.89
CA LYS A 338 -9.23 -4.67 5.97
C LYS A 338 -8.03 -5.17 6.74
N ASP A 339 -7.73 -6.47 6.67
CA ASP A 339 -6.52 -7.07 7.25
C ASP A 339 -6.06 -8.25 6.38
N ALA A 340 -4.76 -8.60 6.49
CA ALA A 340 -4.15 -9.73 5.80
C ALA A 340 -3.22 -10.51 6.73
N PHE A 341 -3.24 -11.84 6.64
CA PHE A 341 -2.39 -12.68 7.47
C PHE A 341 -2.07 -14.03 6.82
N ILE A 342 -1.03 -14.69 7.34
CA ILE A 342 -0.67 -16.06 6.97
C ILE A 342 -1.62 -17.02 7.71
N VAL A 343 -2.38 -17.81 6.96
CA VAL A 343 -3.24 -18.87 7.51
C VAL A 343 -2.40 -20.07 7.91
N TRP A 344 -1.47 -20.48 7.02
CA TRP A 344 -0.53 -21.57 7.27
C TRP A 344 0.67 -21.50 6.31
N GLU A 345 1.75 -22.19 6.68
CA GLU A 345 2.95 -22.40 5.88
C GLU A 345 3.42 -23.85 5.97
N SER A 346 4.04 -24.38 4.89
CA SER A 346 4.71 -25.68 4.89
C SER A 346 6.10 -25.58 5.56
N SER A 347 6.13 -25.08 6.77
CA SER A 347 7.32 -24.90 7.59
C SER A 347 7.00 -25.19 9.04
N SER A 348 7.96 -25.74 9.79
CA SER A 348 7.83 -25.99 11.23
C SER A 348 7.93 -24.71 12.07
N VAL A 349 8.38 -23.62 11.47
CA VAL A 349 8.56 -22.33 12.13
C VAL A 349 7.77 -21.26 11.41
N GLN A 350 7.34 -20.25 12.16
CA GLN A 350 6.69 -19.06 11.59
C GLN A 350 7.65 -18.32 10.66
N ASN A 351 7.11 -17.79 9.56
CA ASN A 351 7.88 -17.07 8.54
C ASN A 351 8.95 -17.94 7.83
N GLY A 352 8.74 -19.23 7.77
CA GLY A 352 9.67 -20.16 7.14
C GLY A 352 9.59 -20.19 5.62
N VAL A 353 8.44 -19.81 5.03
CA VAL A 353 8.22 -19.71 3.58
C VAL A 353 8.09 -18.26 3.15
N ILE A 354 7.22 -17.51 3.83
CA ILE A 354 6.97 -16.07 3.60
C ILE A 354 6.90 -15.32 4.93
N LYS A 355 7.11 -14.03 4.90
CA LYS A 355 7.05 -13.14 6.06
C LYS A 355 6.54 -11.76 5.69
N ASP A 356 6.37 -10.89 6.67
CA ASP A 356 6.03 -9.46 6.52
C ASP A 356 4.75 -9.24 5.70
N VAL A 357 3.75 -10.12 5.88
CA VAL A 357 2.45 -9.98 5.20
C VAL A 357 1.73 -8.74 5.71
N LYS A 358 1.38 -7.84 4.80
CA LYS A 358 0.68 -6.58 5.07
C LYS A 358 -0.36 -6.31 3.99
N LEU A 359 -1.44 -5.66 4.38
CA LEU A 359 -2.43 -5.09 3.46
C LEU A 359 -2.22 -3.59 3.37
N SER A 360 -2.08 -3.07 2.15
CA SER A 360 -2.01 -1.62 1.89
C SER A 360 -3.40 -0.99 1.79
N GLU A 361 -3.48 0.33 1.92
CA GLU A 361 -4.74 1.08 1.84
C GLU A 361 -5.44 0.96 0.49
N ASP A 362 -4.69 0.77 -0.59
CA ASP A 362 -5.20 0.54 -1.94
C ASP A 362 -5.60 -0.92 -2.22
N GLY A 363 -5.51 -1.81 -1.20
CA GLY A 363 -6.00 -3.18 -1.23
C GLY A 363 -5.03 -4.19 -1.83
N PHE A 364 -3.72 -3.88 -1.90
CA PHE A 364 -2.70 -4.87 -2.24
C PHE A 364 -2.19 -5.57 -0.99
N VAL A 365 -2.02 -6.87 -1.09
CA VAL A 365 -1.25 -7.64 -0.12
C VAL A 365 0.21 -7.64 -0.54
N THR A 366 1.10 -7.26 0.37
CA THR A 366 2.55 -7.39 0.22
C THR A 366 3.07 -8.47 1.16
N PHE A 367 4.13 -9.17 0.74
CA PHE A 367 4.85 -10.15 1.56
C PHE A 367 6.27 -10.33 1.05
N THR A 368 7.15 -10.88 1.88
CA THR A 368 8.54 -11.18 1.51
C THR A 368 8.78 -12.69 1.57
N THR A 369 9.45 -13.26 0.58
CA THR A 369 9.89 -14.67 0.61
C THR A 369 11.00 -14.86 1.64
N SER A 370 11.13 -16.08 2.17
CA SER A 370 12.24 -16.43 3.07
C SER A 370 13.59 -16.49 2.32
N GLY A 371 14.68 -16.72 3.05
CA GLY A 371 16.05 -16.79 2.49
C GLY A 371 16.31 -17.98 1.58
N SER A 372 15.38 -18.95 1.49
CA SER A 372 15.45 -20.11 0.59
C SER A 372 14.14 -20.25 -0.18
N ILE A 373 14.23 -20.72 -1.42
CA ILE A 373 13.07 -21.06 -2.24
C ILE A 373 12.67 -22.51 -1.96
N GLY A 374 11.38 -22.75 -1.88
CA GLY A 374 10.74 -24.04 -1.65
C GLY A 374 9.75 -23.98 -0.50
N GLY A 375 8.49 -24.27 -0.80
CA GLY A 375 7.43 -24.33 0.17
C GLY A 375 6.11 -23.77 -0.34
N ASN A 376 5.12 -23.85 0.51
CA ASN A 376 3.76 -23.40 0.25
C ASN A 376 3.27 -22.58 1.43
N ALA A 377 2.50 -21.54 1.18
CA ALA A 377 1.83 -20.75 2.19
C ALA A 377 0.43 -20.36 1.72
N LEU A 378 -0.48 -20.12 2.64
CA LEU A 378 -1.80 -19.58 2.37
C LEU A 378 -1.92 -18.23 3.05
N ILE A 379 -2.18 -17.18 2.28
CA ILE A 379 -2.53 -15.84 2.78
C ILE A 379 -4.03 -15.66 2.68
N ALA A 380 -4.65 -15.10 3.72
CA ALA A 380 -6.04 -14.68 3.69
C ALA A 380 -6.17 -13.20 3.99
N VAL A 381 -7.28 -12.62 3.49
CA VAL A 381 -7.74 -11.28 3.87
C VAL A 381 -9.09 -11.36 4.55
N THR A 382 -9.36 -10.41 5.47
CA THR A 382 -10.58 -10.37 6.28
C THR A 382 -11.30 -9.03 6.17
N ASP A 383 -12.53 -9.00 6.70
CA ASP A 383 -13.34 -7.79 6.86
C ASP A 383 -12.86 -6.88 8.02
N GLY A 384 -11.87 -7.31 8.79
CA GLY A 384 -11.31 -6.58 9.92
C GLY A 384 -12.27 -6.41 11.11
N VAL A 385 -13.37 -7.16 11.16
CA VAL A 385 -14.34 -7.12 12.27
C VAL A 385 -14.10 -8.31 13.21
N PRO A 386 -13.39 -8.13 14.34
CA PRO A 386 -13.10 -9.22 15.25
C PRO A 386 -14.36 -9.79 15.88
N THR A 387 -14.45 -11.11 15.92
CA THR A 387 -15.46 -11.86 16.68
C THR A 387 -14.77 -12.90 17.57
N GLU A 388 -15.51 -13.56 18.47
CA GLU A 388 -14.96 -14.63 19.29
C GLU A 388 -14.44 -15.78 18.41
N GLU A 389 -15.15 -16.12 17.33
CA GLU A 389 -14.77 -17.16 16.37
C GLU A 389 -13.67 -16.71 15.41
N PHE A 390 -13.66 -15.44 15.03
CA PHE A 390 -12.72 -14.84 14.08
C PHE A 390 -11.99 -13.64 14.71
N PRO A 391 -10.95 -13.84 15.51
CA PRO A 391 -10.24 -12.73 16.19
C PRO A 391 -9.60 -11.71 15.25
N LYS A 392 -9.36 -12.09 13.99
CA LYS A 392 -8.83 -11.21 12.92
C LYS A 392 -9.89 -10.75 11.93
N GLY A 393 -11.17 -11.01 12.19
CA GLY A 393 -12.28 -10.81 11.26
C GLY A 393 -12.54 -12.01 10.35
N THR A 394 -13.70 -12.01 9.68
CA THR A 394 -14.15 -13.08 8.79
C THR A 394 -13.33 -13.10 7.51
N ILE A 395 -12.83 -14.27 7.11
CA ILE A 395 -12.06 -14.40 5.87
C ILE A 395 -12.96 -14.15 4.65
N LEU A 396 -12.54 -13.21 3.81
CA LEU A 396 -13.21 -12.84 2.56
C LEU A 396 -12.68 -13.63 1.37
N TRP A 397 -11.39 -13.93 1.34
CA TRP A 397 -10.72 -14.74 0.32
C TRP A 397 -9.33 -15.16 0.79
N SER A 398 -8.75 -16.18 0.13
CA SER A 398 -7.40 -16.68 0.38
C SER A 398 -6.68 -17.03 -0.92
N TRP A 399 -5.35 -16.91 -0.91
CA TRP A 399 -4.46 -17.21 -2.02
C TRP A 399 -3.33 -18.11 -1.59
N HIS A 400 -3.04 -19.10 -2.41
CA HIS A 400 -1.90 -20.00 -2.26
C HIS A 400 -0.65 -19.33 -2.84
N ILE A 401 0.38 -19.17 -2.01
CA ILE A 401 1.72 -18.75 -2.43
C ILE A 401 2.59 -19.99 -2.56
N TRP A 402 3.03 -20.25 -3.77
CA TRP A 402 3.86 -21.40 -4.12
C TRP A 402 5.28 -20.93 -4.38
N SER A 403 6.16 -21.08 -3.38
CA SER A 403 7.59 -20.80 -3.48
C SER A 403 8.27 -21.99 -4.17
N THR A 404 8.69 -21.80 -5.42
CA THR A 404 9.24 -22.87 -6.26
C THR A 404 10.16 -22.29 -7.34
N ASP A 405 11.19 -23.04 -7.69
CA ASP A 405 12.09 -22.75 -8.80
C ASP A 405 11.66 -23.43 -10.13
N TYR A 406 10.43 -23.95 -10.18
CA TYR A 406 9.92 -24.61 -11.37
C TYR A 406 9.90 -23.67 -12.58
N ASP A 407 10.58 -24.11 -13.64
CA ASP A 407 10.64 -23.39 -14.91
C ASP A 407 9.46 -23.81 -15.81
N ILE A 408 8.51 -22.87 -16.01
CA ILE A 408 7.34 -23.05 -16.85
C ILE A 408 7.69 -23.31 -18.34
N SER A 409 8.91 -23.02 -18.79
CA SER A 409 9.34 -23.34 -20.15
C SER A 409 9.46 -24.86 -20.36
N GLN A 410 9.59 -25.63 -19.28
CA GLN A 410 9.70 -27.09 -19.26
C GLN A 410 8.36 -27.83 -19.38
N ASP A 411 7.22 -27.12 -19.54
CA ASP A 411 5.92 -27.76 -19.68
C ASP A 411 5.91 -28.80 -20.82
N ALA A 412 5.22 -29.91 -20.55
CA ALA A 412 5.20 -31.06 -21.42
C ALA A 412 4.05 -31.00 -22.44
N PRO A 413 4.30 -30.94 -23.75
CA PRO A 413 3.26 -30.99 -24.77
C PRO A 413 2.73 -32.42 -24.91
N VAL A 414 1.40 -32.57 -24.83
CA VAL A 414 0.70 -33.86 -25.03
C VAL A 414 -0.53 -33.61 -25.91
N THR A 415 -0.54 -34.19 -27.10
CA THR A 415 -1.73 -34.19 -27.98
C THR A 415 -2.64 -35.34 -27.57
N ASN A 416 -3.91 -35.05 -27.26
CA ASN A 416 -4.91 -36.04 -26.88
C ASN A 416 -5.36 -36.94 -28.06
N ALA A 417 -6.26 -37.88 -27.81
CA ALA A 417 -6.76 -38.79 -28.84
C ALA A 417 -7.55 -38.08 -29.96
N GLU A 418 -8.14 -36.93 -29.67
CA GLU A 418 -8.91 -36.09 -30.57
C GLU A 418 -8.05 -35.09 -31.35
N GLY A 419 -6.73 -35.06 -31.15
CA GLY A 419 -5.79 -34.18 -31.85
C GLY A 419 -5.60 -32.81 -31.21
N THR A 420 -6.14 -32.57 -30.01
CA THR A 420 -5.94 -31.31 -29.26
C THR A 420 -4.67 -31.39 -28.42
N GLN A 421 -3.78 -30.42 -28.57
CA GLN A 421 -2.55 -30.34 -27.80
C GLN A 421 -2.75 -29.57 -26.48
N PHE A 422 -2.23 -30.14 -25.40
CA PHE A 422 -2.20 -29.56 -24.05
C PHE A 422 -0.76 -29.48 -23.55
N TYR A 423 -0.44 -28.44 -22.79
CA TYR A 423 0.86 -28.26 -22.16
C TYR A 423 0.74 -28.48 -20.65
N PHE A 424 1.20 -29.60 -20.18
CA PHE A 424 1.14 -29.97 -18.75
C PHE A 424 2.35 -29.44 -17.99
N MET A 425 2.15 -28.88 -16.80
CA MET A 425 3.24 -28.75 -15.84
C MET A 425 3.85 -30.12 -15.56
N ARG A 426 5.18 -30.19 -15.38
CA ARG A 426 5.85 -31.47 -15.04
C ARG A 426 5.72 -31.85 -13.57
N ILE A 427 5.28 -30.89 -12.72
CA ILE A 427 5.07 -31.09 -11.28
C ILE A 427 3.61 -30.88 -10.90
N ASN A 428 3.18 -31.46 -9.79
CA ASN A 428 1.85 -31.24 -9.23
C ASN A 428 1.77 -29.85 -8.60
N LEU A 429 0.59 -29.26 -8.56
CA LEU A 429 0.35 -27.99 -7.89
C LEU A 429 0.79 -28.07 -6.42
N GLY A 430 1.67 -27.17 -6.00
CA GLY A 430 2.29 -27.16 -4.68
C GLY A 430 3.46 -28.12 -4.48
N ALA A 431 3.88 -28.87 -5.50
CA ALA A 431 5.08 -29.71 -5.43
C ALA A 431 6.36 -28.88 -5.51
N LEU A 432 7.44 -29.37 -4.91
CA LEU A 432 8.75 -28.72 -4.91
C LEU A 432 9.73 -29.37 -5.89
N SER A 433 9.38 -30.54 -6.43
CA SER A 433 10.22 -31.26 -7.39
C SER A 433 9.40 -32.25 -8.21
N VAL A 434 10.03 -32.90 -9.19
CA VAL A 434 9.48 -34.06 -9.92
C VAL A 434 9.76 -35.39 -9.21
N ALA A 435 10.40 -35.37 -8.04
CA ALA A 435 10.79 -36.58 -7.32
C ALA A 435 9.58 -37.40 -6.84
N PRO A 436 9.71 -38.73 -6.72
CA PRO A 436 8.64 -39.62 -6.25
C PRO A 436 8.57 -39.68 -4.71
N ASP A 437 8.82 -38.58 -4.06
CA ASP A 437 8.82 -38.40 -2.61
C ASP A 437 7.85 -37.29 -2.18
N ALA A 438 7.89 -36.90 -0.91
CA ALA A 438 7.04 -35.87 -0.36
C ALA A 438 7.11 -34.52 -1.12
N ASN A 439 8.28 -34.18 -1.68
CA ASN A 439 8.47 -32.93 -2.45
C ASN A 439 7.74 -32.98 -3.80
N GLY A 440 7.53 -34.16 -4.37
CA GLY A 440 6.84 -34.35 -5.64
C GLY A 440 5.34 -34.63 -5.54
N TYR A 441 4.80 -34.87 -4.32
CA TYR A 441 3.39 -35.24 -4.17
C TYR A 441 2.44 -34.07 -4.45
N GLY A 442 2.85 -32.85 -4.17
CA GLY A 442 2.02 -31.66 -4.26
C GLY A 442 0.88 -31.64 -3.27
N LEU A 443 0.08 -30.61 -3.33
CA LEU A 443 -1.08 -30.41 -2.46
C LEU A 443 -2.31 -31.17 -2.98
N LYS A 444 -3.30 -31.39 -2.12
CA LYS A 444 -4.57 -32.04 -2.45
C LYS A 444 -5.70 -31.02 -2.48
N TYR A 445 -6.64 -31.25 -3.36
CA TYR A 445 -7.81 -30.39 -3.53
C TYR A 445 -9.08 -31.21 -3.53
N GLN A 446 -10.12 -30.78 -2.83
CA GLN A 446 -11.46 -31.26 -3.09
C GLN A 446 -11.94 -30.66 -4.42
N TRP A 447 -12.65 -31.45 -5.24
CA TRP A 447 -13.06 -30.99 -6.55
C TRP A 447 -13.91 -29.71 -6.49
N GLY A 448 -13.51 -28.69 -7.20
CA GLY A 448 -14.19 -27.39 -7.19
C GLY A 448 -13.69 -26.38 -6.17
N ARG A 449 -12.84 -26.78 -5.21
CA ARG A 449 -12.28 -25.86 -4.20
C ARG A 449 -10.99 -25.21 -4.67
N LYS A 450 -10.78 -23.95 -4.25
CA LYS A 450 -9.58 -23.16 -4.55
C LYS A 450 -8.44 -23.40 -3.54
N ASP A 451 -8.77 -23.81 -2.29
CA ASP A 451 -7.81 -23.94 -1.21
C ASP A 451 -7.26 -25.36 -1.09
N PRO A 452 -5.95 -25.51 -0.89
CA PRO A 452 -5.31 -26.80 -0.81
C PRO A 452 -5.35 -27.45 0.58
N PHE A 453 -5.16 -28.75 0.57
CA PHE A 453 -4.85 -29.58 1.73
C PHE A 453 -3.48 -30.23 1.58
N PHE A 454 -2.88 -30.59 2.70
CA PHE A 454 -1.62 -31.33 2.63
C PHE A 454 -1.83 -32.75 2.08
N PHE A 455 -0.74 -33.32 1.58
CA PHE A 455 -0.80 -34.62 0.92
C PHE A 455 -1.14 -35.79 1.84
N ASP A 456 -0.89 -35.69 3.14
CA ASP A 456 -1.25 -36.71 4.14
C ASP A 456 -2.58 -36.41 4.89
N GLY A 457 -3.22 -35.30 4.54
CA GLY A 457 -4.57 -34.97 4.98
C GLY A 457 -4.69 -34.54 6.44
N ILE A 458 -5.91 -34.74 6.99
CA ILE A 458 -6.22 -34.41 8.37
C ILE A 458 -5.83 -35.58 9.25
N PRO A 459 -5.02 -35.38 10.31
CA PRO A 459 -4.68 -36.48 11.24
C PRO A 459 -5.91 -37.05 11.90
N SER A 460 -6.05 -38.38 11.89
CA SER A 460 -7.15 -39.06 12.57
C SER A 460 -7.05 -38.91 14.09
N GLY A 461 -8.15 -38.51 14.74
CA GLY A 461 -8.25 -38.46 16.21
C GLY A 461 -7.58 -37.26 16.88
N GLY A 462 -7.26 -36.22 16.16
CA GLY A 462 -6.64 -35.01 16.73
C GLY A 462 -5.20 -35.24 17.24
N VAL A 463 -4.62 -36.41 16.98
CA VAL A 463 -3.23 -36.74 17.31
C VAL A 463 -2.37 -36.47 16.07
N LYS A 464 -1.37 -35.62 16.22
CA LYS A 464 -0.33 -35.39 15.21
C LYS A 464 0.44 -36.69 15.01
N THR A 465 0.11 -37.48 13.99
CA THR A 465 0.82 -38.70 13.63
C THR A 465 1.53 -38.48 12.30
N GLY A 466 2.84 -38.38 12.36
CA GLY A 466 3.71 -38.32 11.20
C GLY A 466 4.49 -37.00 11.06
N VAL A 467 5.58 -37.11 10.34
CA VAL A 467 6.62 -36.09 10.15
C VAL A 467 6.08 -34.76 9.61
N VAL A 468 4.92 -34.76 8.94
CA VAL A 468 4.40 -33.61 8.19
C VAL A 468 3.63 -32.62 9.07
N SER A 469 2.96 -33.07 10.14
CA SER A 469 2.23 -32.15 11.03
C SER A 469 3.17 -31.27 11.88
N GLU A 470 4.42 -31.67 12.06
CA GLU A 470 5.45 -30.86 12.72
C GLU A 470 6.07 -29.80 11.79
N LEU A 471 5.86 -29.93 10.48
CA LEU A 471 6.40 -29.05 9.46
C LEU A 471 5.41 -27.94 9.01
N MET A 472 4.34 -27.71 9.78
CA MET A 472 3.27 -26.81 9.35
C MET A 472 2.92 -25.80 10.43
N TYR A 473 3.40 -24.61 10.22
CA TYR A 473 3.02 -23.48 11.06
C TYR A 473 1.62 -22.99 10.72
N GLY A 474 0.76 -22.78 11.73
CA GLY A 474 -0.58 -22.18 11.58
C GLY A 474 -1.69 -23.11 11.12
N TRP A 475 -1.39 -24.33 10.68
CA TRP A 475 -2.43 -25.25 10.21
C TRP A 475 -3.34 -25.72 11.36
N GLN A 476 -4.64 -25.54 11.15
CA GLN A 476 -5.67 -26.10 12.03
C GLN A 476 -6.57 -27.04 11.21
N ALA A 477 -6.51 -28.33 11.53
CA ALA A 477 -7.33 -29.32 10.87
C ALA A 477 -8.75 -29.28 11.43
N ASN A 478 -9.69 -28.85 10.61
CA ASN A 478 -11.12 -28.90 10.89
C ASN A 478 -11.82 -29.82 9.90
N VAL A 479 -12.90 -30.45 10.33
CA VAL A 479 -13.77 -31.26 9.47
C VAL A 479 -15.17 -30.70 9.56
N TYR A 480 -15.74 -30.35 8.42
CA TYR A 480 -17.11 -29.87 8.30
C TYR A 480 -17.98 -30.94 7.65
N THR A 481 -19.20 -31.10 8.14
CA THR A 481 -20.21 -32.02 7.56
C THR A 481 -21.34 -31.16 7.01
N PRO A 482 -21.49 -31.04 5.68
CA PRO A 482 -22.60 -30.31 5.07
C PRO A 482 -23.95 -30.91 5.43
N GLU A 483 -24.99 -30.06 5.57
CA GLU A 483 -26.37 -30.45 5.73
C GLU A 483 -27.14 -30.42 4.39
N GLU A 484 -28.35 -30.96 4.38
CA GLU A 484 -29.16 -31.04 3.16
C GLU A 484 -29.60 -29.61 2.72
N GLY A 485 -29.42 -29.30 1.44
CA GLY A 485 -29.79 -28.01 0.86
C GLY A 485 -28.81 -26.85 1.06
N GLU A 486 -27.64 -27.11 1.64
CA GLU A 486 -26.64 -26.07 2.01
C GLU A 486 -25.58 -25.78 0.93
N GLY A 487 -25.81 -26.09 -0.35
CA GLY A 487 -24.77 -25.96 -1.38
C GLY A 487 -24.02 -24.61 -1.39
N ASP A 488 -24.73 -23.51 -1.47
CA ASP A 488 -24.13 -22.17 -1.45
C ASP A 488 -23.54 -21.82 -0.08
N LEU A 489 -24.14 -22.31 1.01
CA LEU A 489 -23.61 -22.13 2.36
C LEU A 489 -22.32 -22.92 2.56
N SER A 490 -22.25 -24.18 2.06
CA SER A 490 -21.01 -24.97 2.05
C SER A 490 -19.90 -24.27 1.26
N LEU A 491 -20.24 -23.65 0.13
CA LEU A 491 -19.29 -22.87 -0.67
C LEU A 491 -18.79 -21.65 0.12
N HIS A 492 -19.70 -20.90 0.74
CA HIS A 492 -19.36 -19.78 1.61
C HIS A 492 -18.45 -20.22 2.76
N TYR A 493 -18.81 -21.27 3.49
CA TYR A 493 -17.98 -21.80 4.56
C TYR A 493 -16.61 -22.28 4.07
N SER A 494 -16.51 -22.81 2.84
CA SER A 494 -15.23 -23.20 2.27
C SER A 494 -14.27 -22.03 2.05
N ILE A 495 -14.80 -20.80 1.89
CA ILE A 495 -14.03 -19.55 1.81
C ILE A 495 -13.64 -19.08 3.22
N VAL A 496 -14.60 -19.05 4.14
CA VAL A 496 -14.40 -18.59 5.53
C VAL A 496 -13.45 -19.51 6.30
N PHE A 497 -13.54 -20.83 6.04
CA PHE A 497 -12.69 -21.85 6.66
C PHE A 497 -11.84 -22.58 5.60
N PRO A 498 -10.81 -21.95 5.05
CA PRO A 498 -10.03 -22.50 3.95
C PRO A 498 -9.31 -23.82 4.30
N THR A 499 -9.03 -24.06 5.58
CA THR A 499 -8.40 -25.30 6.08
C THR A 499 -9.40 -26.40 6.45
N ALA A 500 -10.70 -26.13 6.47
CA ALA A 500 -11.71 -27.13 6.81
C ALA A 500 -11.90 -28.14 5.66
N PHE A 501 -11.87 -29.43 5.97
CA PHE A 501 -12.21 -30.51 5.04
C PHE A 501 -13.70 -30.80 5.11
N PHE A 502 -14.39 -30.70 3.98
CA PHE A 502 -15.83 -30.91 3.87
C PHE A 502 -16.11 -32.37 3.53
N LYS A 503 -16.78 -33.09 4.44
CA LYS A 503 -17.11 -34.49 4.23
C LYS A 503 -18.20 -34.66 3.18
N GLY A 504 -18.07 -35.74 2.40
CA GLY A 504 -19.19 -36.29 1.66
C GLY A 504 -19.96 -37.27 2.52
N SER A 505 -21.28 -37.29 2.44
CA SER A 505 -22.13 -38.21 3.16
C SER A 505 -22.11 -39.60 2.53
N TYR A 506 -22.04 -40.65 3.37
CA TYR A 506 -22.14 -42.04 2.91
C TYR A 506 -23.59 -42.33 2.48
N GLY A 507 -23.79 -42.69 1.23
CA GLY A 507 -25.07 -43.18 0.70
C GLY A 507 -25.95 -42.18 -0.07
N THR A 508 -25.82 -40.86 0.21
CA THR A 508 -26.69 -39.87 -0.41
C THR A 508 -25.96 -38.72 -1.09
N SER A 509 -24.71 -38.46 -0.70
CA SER A 509 -23.91 -37.39 -1.37
C SER A 509 -22.42 -37.74 -1.33
N ASN A 510 -21.82 -37.78 -2.50
CA ASN A 510 -20.36 -37.91 -2.65
C ASN A 510 -19.70 -36.55 -2.88
N ASP A 511 -20.47 -35.48 -2.72
CA ASP A 511 -20.06 -34.11 -2.94
C ASP A 511 -19.97 -33.35 -1.61
N TRP A 512 -19.00 -32.46 -1.51
CA TRP A 512 -18.84 -31.58 -0.36
C TRP A 512 -19.73 -30.32 -0.47
N TYR A 513 -20.20 -29.98 -1.69
CA TYR A 513 -20.98 -28.79 -1.95
C TYR A 513 -22.39 -28.89 -1.33
N GLY A 514 -23.04 -30.03 -1.44
CA GLY A 514 -24.38 -30.21 -0.89
C GLY A 514 -24.75 -31.66 -0.67
N VAL A 515 -25.73 -31.90 0.20
CA VAL A 515 -26.31 -33.22 0.52
C VAL A 515 -27.56 -33.42 -0.31
N GLY A 516 -27.76 -34.63 -0.82
CA GLY A 516 -28.91 -35.01 -1.67
C GLY A 516 -28.47 -35.48 -3.05
N ASP A 517 -29.36 -36.20 -3.73
CA ASP A 517 -29.07 -36.80 -5.05
C ASP A 517 -29.47 -35.91 -6.24
N GLY A 518 -30.12 -34.76 -5.99
CA GLY A 518 -30.58 -33.82 -7.01
C GLY A 518 -29.44 -33.03 -7.66
N GLU A 519 -29.58 -32.76 -8.98
CA GLU A 519 -28.62 -31.92 -9.71
C GLU A 519 -28.66 -30.45 -9.27
N GLU A 520 -29.80 -30.01 -8.75
CA GLU A 520 -30.03 -28.67 -8.20
C GLU A 520 -29.16 -28.38 -6.95
N ASN A 521 -28.73 -29.42 -6.27
CA ASN A 521 -27.86 -29.32 -5.10
C ASN A 521 -26.37 -29.37 -5.45
N ARG A 522 -26.00 -29.13 -6.71
CA ARG A 522 -24.64 -29.27 -7.21
C ARG A 522 -24.19 -28.05 -7.99
N ASN A 523 -22.94 -27.70 -7.89
CA ASN A 523 -22.33 -26.76 -8.78
C ASN A 523 -21.28 -27.45 -9.66
N ASN A 524 -21.64 -27.71 -10.91
CA ASN A 524 -20.78 -28.38 -11.88
C ASN A 524 -19.71 -27.46 -12.48
N ASN A 525 -19.80 -26.14 -12.24
CA ASN A 525 -18.97 -25.14 -12.90
C ASN A 525 -17.82 -24.61 -12.02
N LEU A 526 -17.64 -25.14 -10.79
CA LEU A 526 -16.65 -24.62 -9.84
C LEU A 526 -15.22 -24.55 -10.41
N TRP A 527 -14.84 -25.50 -11.29
CA TRP A 527 -13.59 -25.42 -12.04
C TRP A 527 -13.79 -25.21 -13.54
N GLY A 528 -14.92 -24.58 -13.93
CA GLY A 528 -15.23 -24.30 -15.31
C GLY A 528 -15.53 -25.53 -16.16
N ASN A 529 -16.42 -26.39 -15.69
CA ASN A 529 -16.78 -27.68 -16.29
C ASN A 529 -16.94 -27.61 -17.82
N PRO A 530 -16.23 -28.45 -18.60
CA PRO A 530 -16.27 -28.46 -20.05
C PRO A 530 -17.32 -29.44 -20.59
N GLU A 531 -18.58 -29.34 -20.20
CA GLU A 531 -19.63 -30.21 -20.78
C GLU A 531 -19.68 -30.09 -22.31
N ASN A 532 -19.30 -28.94 -22.86
CA ASN A 532 -19.29 -28.66 -24.29
C ASN A 532 -17.98 -28.00 -24.75
N GLY A 533 -16.85 -28.72 -24.64
CA GLY A 533 -15.56 -28.22 -25.09
C GLY A 533 -14.48 -28.26 -24.00
N LEU A 534 -13.58 -27.29 -23.99
CA LEU A 534 -12.44 -27.28 -23.05
C LEU A 534 -12.74 -26.56 -21.73
N GLY A 535 -13.93 -25.93 -21.60
CA GLY A 535 -14.30 -25.13 -20.45
C GLY A 535 -13.44 -23.86 -20.29
N ASN A 536 -13.82 -23.02 -19.32
CA ASN A 536 -13.10 -21.80 -18.98
C ASN A 536 -12.69 -21.84 -17.50
N LYS A 537 -11.51 -21.34 -17.17
CA LYS A 537 -11.06 -21.20 -15.79
C LYS A 537 -12.03 -20.32 -14.98
N SER A 538 -12.56 -20.84 -13.87
CA SER A 538 -13.41 -20.09 -12.95
C SER A 538 -12.58 -19.40 -11.85
N ILE A 539 -13.25 -18.57 -11.04
CA ILE A 539 -12.63 -17.95 -9.85
C ILE A 539 -12.22 -18.96 -8.76
N TYR A 540 -12.72 -20.19 -8.80
CA TYR A 540 -12.37 -21.26 -7.86
C TYR A 540 -11.27 -22.21 -8.36
N ASP A 541 -10.81 -22.04 -9.60
CA ASP A 541 -9.71 -22.86 -10.13
C ASP A 541 -8.41 -22.56 -9.35
N PRO A 542 -7.72 -23.58 -8.79
CA PRO A 542 -6.55 -23.39 -7.93
C PRO A 542 -5.25 -23.16 -8.69
N CYS A 543 -5.20 -23.38 -10.00
CA CYS A 543 -3.97 -23.30 -10.78
C CYS A 543 -3.46 -21.86 -10.89
N PRO A 544 -2.14 -21.65 -11.03
CA PRO A 544 -1.55 -20.32 -11.13
C PRO A 544 -1.96 -19.56 -12.39
N VAL A 545 -1.52 -18.31 -12.49
CA VAL A 545 -1.78 -17.43 -13.65
C VAL A 545 -1.31 -18.12 -14.93
N GLY A 546 -2.17 -18.09 -15.98
CA GLY A 546 -1.92 -18.74 -17.28
C GLY A 546 -2.10 -20.25 -17.28
N TYR A 547 -2.56 -20.83 -16.16
CA TYR A 547 -2.82 -22.26 -16.03
C TYR A 547 -4.22 -22.52 -15.48
N ARG A 548 -4.73 -23.72 -15.75
CA ARG A 548 -6.02 -24.22 -15.24
C ARG A 548 -6.00 -25.70 -14.93
N VAL A 549 -7.01 -26.16 -14.22
CA VAL A 549 -7.25 -27.60 -14.04
C VAL A 549 -7.59 -28.23 -15.40
N PRO A 550 -6.93 -29.35 -15.82
CA PRO A 550 -7.16 -29.96 -17.12
C PRO A 550 -8.59 -30.51 -17.26
N PRO A 551 -9.24 -30.36 -18.41
CA PRO A 551 -10.44 -31.14 -18.73
C PRO A 551 -10.12 -32.63 -18.82
N GLN A 552 -11.10 -33.51 -18.67
CA GLN A 552 -10.92 -34.95 -18.81
C GLN A 552 -10.32 -35.32 -20.18
N ALA A 553 -10.70 -34.60 -21.24
CA ALA A 553 -10.16 -34.77 -22.58
C ALA A 553 -8.63 -34.64 -22.65
N ALA A 554 -8.01 -33.87 -21.77
CA ALA A 554 -6.55 -33.76 -21.71
C ALA A 554 -5.86 -35.04 -21.31
N TYR A 555 -6.58 -35.95 -20.62
CA TYR A 555 -6.06 -37.25 -20.18
C TYR A 555 -6.36 -38.40 -21.14
N ASN A 556 -7.15 -38.21 -22.22
CA ASN A 556 -7.65 -39.29 -23.07
C ASN A 556 -6.56 -40.17 -23.69
N LYS A 557 -5.36 -39.63 -23.91
CA LYS A 557 -4.23 -40.39 -24.43
C LYS A 557 -3.43 -41.14 -23.36
N PHE A 558 -3.64 -40.82 -22.09
CA PHE A 558 -2.91 -41.47 -21.00
C PHE A 558 -3.43 -42.89 -20.82
N SER A 559 -2.62 -43.86 -21.14
CA SER A 559 -2.88 -45.28 -20.97
C SER A 559 -1.62 -45.97 -20.46
N LYS A 560 -1.76 -47.17 -19.87
CA LYS A 560 -0.63 -47.94 -19.42
C LYS A 560 0.32 -48.19 -20.59
N PRO A 561 1.57 -47.70 -20.55
CA PRO A 561 2.54 -47.92 -21.61
C PRO A 561 2.92 -49.39 -21.68
N THR A 562 2.87 -50.01 -22.84
CA THR A 562 3.13 -51.43 -23.02
C THR A 562 4.63 -51.79 -22.94
N GLU A 563 5.51 -50.81 -23.23
CA GLU A 563 6.96 -51.01 -23.29
C GLU A 563 7.73 -50.43 -22.11
N TRP A 564 7.02 -49.81 -21.14
CA TRP A 564 7.66 -49.06 -20.06
C TRP A 564 7.47 -49.75 -18.72
N LYS A 565 8.49 -49.61 -17.90
CA LYS A 565 8.45 -50.15 -16.54
C LYS A 565 7.81 -49.14 -15.60
N PHE A 566 7.01 -49.66 -14.65
CA PHE A 566 6.61 -48.92 -13.50
C PHE A 566 7.85 -48.74 -12.60
N GLU A 567 8.34 -47.53 -12.46
CA GLU A 567 9.55 -47.23 -11.69
C GLU A 567 9.31 -46.05 -10.78
N ASN A 568 10.00 -45.99 -9.66
CA ASN A 568 9.93 -44.88 -8.71
C ASN A 568 8.50 -44.55 -8.25
N ASN A 569 7.66 -45.58 -8.05
CA ASN A 569 6.26 -45.41 -7.70
C ASN A 569 5.48 -44.52 -8.66
N GLY A 570 5.64 -44.71 -9.98
CA GLY A 570 4.95 -43.92 -11.00
C GLY A 570 5.16 -44.41 -12.42
N TRP A 571 4.55 -43.67 -13.33
CA TRP A 571 4.64 -43.87 -14.77
C TRP A 571 5.22 -42.65 -15.47
N ASN A 572 6.09 -42.92 -16.44
CA ASN A 572 6.53 -41.97 -17.44
C ASN A 572 5.64 -42.11 -18.68
N PHE A 573 4.92 -41.08 -19.06
CA PHE A 573 4.12 -41.02 -20.28
C PHE A 573 4.85 -40.26 -21.37
N PRO A 574 4.73 -40.66 -22.68
CA PRO A 574 5.35 -39.96 -23.79
C PRO A 574 4.74 -38.59 -24.00
N THR A 575 5.56 -37.64 -24.40
CA THR A 575 5.19 -36.31 -24.83
C THR A 575 5.46 -36.07 -26.30
N ASP A 576 4.86 -35.07 -26.91
CA ASP A 576 4.95 -34.82 -28.35
C ASP A 576 6.37 -34.41 -28.80
N ASN A 577 7.18 -33.87 -27.89
CA ASN A 577 8.58 -33.49 -28.14
C ASN A 577 9.59 -34.61 -27.93
N GLY A 578 9.11 -35.84 -27.75
CA GLY A 578 9.97 -37.03 -27.55
C GLY A 578 10.49 -37.24 -26.12
N GLU A 579 10.14 -36.34 -25.20
CA GLU A 579 10.47 -36.48 -23.79
C GLU A 579 9.40 -37.31 -23.06
N LYS A 580 9.49 -37.35 -21.74
CA LYS A 580 8.53 -38.03 -20.86
C LYS A 580 8.03 -37.12 -19.77
N ILE A 581 6.75 -37.28 -19.39
CA ILE A 581 6.16 -36.66 -18.21
C ILE A 581 5.88 -37.72 -17.14
N PHE A 582 6.37 -37.48 -15.93
CA PHE A 582 6.23 -38.39 -14.81
C PHE A 582 4.98 -38.09 -13.98
N PHE A 583 4.22 -39.16 -13.66
CA PHE A 583 3.10 -39.10 -12.72
C PHE A 583 3.33 -40.14 -11.63
N THR A 584 3.34 -39.70 -10.36
CA THR A 584 3.57 -40.57 -9.20
C THR A 584 2.30 -41.24 -8.69
N THR A 585 2.38 -42.48 -8.24
CA THR A 585 1.30 -43.15 -7.49
C THR A 585 1.40 -42.87 -6.00
N ALA A 586 2.54 -42.37 -5.53
CA ALA A 586 2.78 -42.16 -4.10
C ALA A 586 1.94 -41.02 -3.50
N SER A 587 1.39 -40.14 -4.34
CA SER A 587 0.60 -39.01 -3.86
C SER A 587 -0.79 -39.40 -3.32
N SER A 588 -1.24 -40.65 -3.49
CA SER A 588 -2.52 -41.20 -2.97
C SER A 588 -3.72 -40.20 -3.07
N TYR A 589 -4.74 -40.34 -2.24
CA TYR A 589 -5.87 -39.41 -2.13
C TYR A 589 -6.38 -39.29 -0.69
N LEU A 590 -7.05 -38.17 -0.38
CA LEU A 590 -7.76 -37.98 0.89
C LEU A 590 -9.17 -38.58 0.80
N THR A 591 -9.56 -39.37 1.80
CA THR A 591 -10.87 -40.03 1.79
C THR A 591 -12.00 -39.02 1.99
N PHE A 592 -13.05 -39.14 1.19
CA PHE A 592 -14.19 -38.22 1.17
C PHE A 592 -14.95 -38.11 2.50
N SER A 593 -14.89 -39.15 3.35
CA SER A 593 -15.64 -39.23 4.61
C SER A 593 -14.86 -38.75 5.83
N THR A 594 -13.54 -38.63 5.74
CA THR A 594 -12.70 -38.30 6.90
C THR A 594 -11.63 -37.24 6.61
N GLY A 595 -11.29 -36.99 5.35
CA GLY A 595 -10.16 -36.12 4.98
C GLY A 595 -8.79 -36.73 5.30
N VAL A 596 -8.74 -37.95 5.78
CA VAL A 596 -7.49 -38.65 6.07
C VAL A 596 -6.97 -39.34 4.81
N MET A 597 -5.65 -39.38 4.66
CA MET A 597 -5.02 -40.11 3.56
C MET A 597 -5.50 -41.58 3.57
N SER A 598 -5.80 -42.12 2.41
CA SER A 598 -6.19 -43.50 2.26
C SER A 598 -5.09 -44.45 2.77
N THR A 599 -5.36 -45.17 3.86
CA THR A 599 -4.40 -46.05 4.57
C THR A 599 -4.68 -47.51 4.25
N GLY A 600 -5.19 -47.95 3.25
CA GLY A 600 -5.39 -49.37 2.91
C GLY A 600 -4.24 -49.94 2.06
N SER A 601 -4.49 -51.11 1.45
CA SER A 601 -3.60 -51.76 0.46
C SER A 601 -3.26 -50.85 -0.75
N TRP A 602 -3.92 -49.71 -0.86
CA TRP A 602 -3.77 -48.72 -1.90
C TRP A 602 -2.84 -47.54 -1.51
N SER A 603 -2.43 -47.44 -0.23
CA SER A 603 -1.55 -46.35 0.25
C SER A 603 -0.22 -46.36 -0.48
N GLY A 604 0.13 -45.22 -1.10
CA GLY A 604 1.36 -45.08 -1.88
C GLY A 604 1.43 -45.87 -3.19
N LYS A 605 0.36 -46.58 -3.57
CA LYS A 605 0.28 -47.44 -4.77
C LYS A 605 -0.68 -46.92 -5.83
N THR A 606 -1.47 -45.90 -5.51
CA THR A 606 -2.48 -45.32 -6.40
C THR A 606 -2.38 -43.81 -6.41
N GLY A 607 -2.20 -43.22 -7.55
CA GLY A 607 -2.22 -41.75 -7.77
C GLY A 607 -3.55 -41.31 -8.40
N TYR A 608 -4.12 -40.21 -7.90
CA TYR A 608 -5.31 -39.58 -8.45
C TYR A 608 -5.02 -38.13 -8.81
N TYR A 609 -5.42 -37.74 -10.02
CA TYR A 609 -5.21 -36.41 -10.58
C TYR A 609 -6.52 -35.88 -11.12
N TRP A 610 -7.04 -34.79 -10.52
CA TRP A 610 -8.31 -34.22 -10.89
C TRP A 610 -8.35 -33.72 -12.33
N SER A 611 -9.51 -33.87 -12.96
CA SER A 611 -9.91 -33.03 -14.08
C SER A 611 -10.97 -32.01 -13.65
N SER A 612 -11.17 -30.96 -14.42
CA SER A 612 -12.26 -30.00 -14.22
C SER A 612 -13.63 -30.56 -14.63
N SER A 613 -13.66 -31.71 -15.30
CA SER A 613 -14.87 -32.32 -15.82
C SER A 613 -15.62 -33.10 -14.73
N THR A 614 -16.93 -32.97 -14.73
CA THR A 614 -17.82 -33.85 -13.96
C THR A 614 -17.95 -35.21 -14.64
N ASN A 615 -18.40 -36.23 -13.91
CA ASN A 615 -18.69 -37.52 -14.52
C ASN A 615 -20.06 -37.51 -15.17
N SER A 616 -20.13 -37.84 -16.47
CA SER A 616 -21.37 -37.78 -17.25
C SER A 616 -22.47 -38.75 -16.79
N ASN A 617 -22.08 -39.86 -16.15
CA ASN A 617 -23.02 -40.90 -15.72
C ASN A 617 -23.54 -40.70 -14.29
N THR A 618 -22.78 -40.00 -13.48
CA THR A 618 -23.12 -39.73 -12.07
C THR A 618 -22.63 -38.33 -11.72
N LYS A 619 -23.46 -37.32 -11.95
CA LYS A 619 -23.07 -35.89 -11.76
C LYS A 619 -22.62 -35.55 -10.31
N VAL A 620 -22.84 -36.43 -9.37
CA VAL A 620 -22.35 -36.38 -7.98
C VAL A 620 -20.84 -36.63 -7.85
N ASN A 621 -20.21 -37.10 -8.92
CA ASN A 621 -18.78 -37.38 -8.97
C ASN A 621 -18.09 -36.53 -10.03
N ALA A 622 -16.76 -36.52 -9.99
CA ALA A 622 -15.93 -35.89 -11.00
C ALA A 622 -14.99 -36.91 -11.63
N SER A 623 -14.46 -36.58 -12.78
CA SER A 623 -13.49 -37.38 -13.52
C SER A 623 -12.07 -37.08 -13.07
N ALA A 624 -11.24 -38.11 -12.98
CA ALA A 624 -9.83 -38.03 -12.65
C ALA A 624 -9.00 -39.04 -13.46
N LEU A 625 -7.73 -38.76 -13.66
CA LEU A 625 -6.73 -39.75 -14.05
C LEU A 625 -6.35 -40.56 -12.80
N ARG A 626 -6.53 -41.89 -12.85
CA ARG A 626 -6.04 -42.83 -11.85
C ARG A 626 -4.92 -43.66 -12.41
N ILE A 627 -3.83 -43.79 -11.63
CA ILE A 627 -2.65 -44.55 -12.02
C ILE A 627 -2.26 -45.52 -10.90
N GLU A 628 -1.89 -46.74 -11.29
CA GLU A 628 -1.37 -47.81 -10.42
C GLU A 628 -0.26 -48.56 -11.13
N SER A 629 0.46 -49.44 -10.42
CA SER A 629 1.54 -50.24 -11.01
C SER A 629 1.10 -51.15 -12.17
N SER A 630 -0.17 -51.54 -12.20
CA SER A 630 -0.72 -52.43 -13.22
C SER A 630 -1.82 -51.82 -14.09
N PHE A 631 -2.20 -50.56 -13.80
CA PHE A 631 -3.44 -50.01 -14.34
C PHE A 631 -3.37 -48.51 -14.48
N VAL A 632 -3.91 -47.99 -15.57
CA VAL A 632 -4.13 -46.55 -15.82
C VAL A 632 -5.56 -46.37 -16.31
N ASN A 633 -6.33 -45.54 -15.64
CA ASN A 633 -7.67 -45.12 -16.07
C ASN A 633 -7.72 -43.61 -16.22
N ASN A 634 -7.84 -43.13 -17.43
CA ASN A 634 -7.87 -41.72 -17.76
C ASN A 634 -9.24 -41.03 -17.57
N ASN A 635 -10.25 -41.78 -17.17
CA ASN A 635 -11.59 -41.27 -16.85
C ASN A 635 -12.17 -41.98 -15.62
N GLN A 636 -11.42 -42.00 -14.52
CA GLN A 636 -11.86 -42.60 -13.24
C GLN A 636 -12.92 -41.71 -12.59
N THR A 637 -14.03 -42.34 -12.22
CA THR A 637 -15.05 -41.73 -11.37
C THR A 637 -14.55 -41.58 -9.95
N VAL A 638 -14.52 -40.37 -9.38
CA VAL A 638 -14.06 -40.05 -8.04
C VAL A 638 -15.08 -39.13 -7.34
N LYS A 639 -15.34 -39.39 -6.06
CA LYS A 639 -16.21 -38.55 -5.22
C LYS A 639 -15.63 -37.15 -5.07
N ARG A 640 -16.42 -36.10 -5.32
CA ARG A 640 -15.94 -34.70 -5.29
C ARG A 640 -15.43 -34.26 -3.91
N ALA A 641 -15.99 -34.83 -2.85
CA ALA A 641 -15.50 -34.60 -1.49
C ALA A 641 -14.12 -35.23 -1.21
N SER A 642 -13.60 -36.11 -2.09
CA SER A 642 -12.23 -36.62 -1.95
C SER A 642 -11.20 -35.55 -2.26
N GLY A 643 -10.03 -35.63 -1.60
CA GLY A 643 -8.89 -34.78 -1.93
C GLY A 643 -7.93 -35.50 -2.88
N ALA A 644 -7.68 -34.95 -4.07
CA ALA A 644 -6.70 -35.50 -5.01
C ALA A 644 -5.75 -34.41 -5.53
N ALA A 645 -4.65 -34.84 -6.17
CA ALA A 645 -3.67 -33.92 -6.74
C ALA A 645 -4.25 -33.17 -7.96
N VAL A 646 -3.70 -32.00 -8.22
CA VAL A 646 -3.95 -31.23 -9.46
C VAL A 646 -2.64 -31.14 -10.23
N ARG A 647 -2.69 -31.45 -11.51
CA ARG A 647 -1.61 -31.24 -12.47
C ARG A 647 -2.09 -30.23 -13.48
N CYS A 648 -1.68 -28.98 -13.34
CA CYS A 648 -2.19 -27.88 -14.17
C CYS A 648 -1.71 -27.97 -15.64
N ILE A 649 -2.53 -27.43 -16.54
CA ILE A 649 -2.21 -27.23 -17.96
C ILE A 649 -2.26 -25.74 -18.29
N ARG A 650 -1.56 -25.30 -19.34
CA ARG A 650 -1.70 -23.94 -19.87
C ARG A 650 -3.12 -23.66 -20.33
N GLU A 651 -3.59 -22.42 -20.13
CA GLU A 651 -4.88 -21.91 -20.66
C GLU A 651 -4.87 -21.82 -22.18
#